data_8a37c98349a695ffc55641ea67c23341
#
_entry.id   8a37c98349a695ffc55641ea67c23341
#
_cell.length_a   1.000
_cell.length_b   1.000
_cell.length_c   1.000
_cell.angle_alpha   90.00
_cell.angle_beta   90.00
_cell.angle_gamma   90.00
#
_symmetry.space_group_name_H-M   'P 1'
#
loop_
_entity.id
_entity.type
_entity.pdbx_description
1 polymer ?
#
loop_
_entity_poly.entity_id
_entity_poly.type
_entity_poly.pdbx_seq_one_letter_code
_entity_poly.pdbx_strand_id
1 'polypeptide(L)'
;MLDKQFKKETFKKSVKENVKFLYRKTLEEATQEQIFQAVSYTVKDVIIDHWLESQKAFNEQDPKIVYYMSMEFLMGRALGNNLLNLGAYDEVREALEELGLDINVIEDQEPDPALGNGGLGRLAACFLDSLSTLNYCAYGCGIRYHYGMFKQKIKDGYQIEVPDNWLKNGYPFEMKRPEYAKEVHFGGHVEVGWDPVKRENTFNHVGYQSVLAVPYDMPILGYDNKVVNTLRIWDAEPIVDFGLDSFDKGDYKKAVEQENLARNIVEVLYPNDNHYAGKELRLKQQYFFVSASLQEAVEKYKKNHDDIMKLSDKVVFQMNDTHPTVAVAELMRILMDQEGLGWDQAWAVTSKCVAYTNHTIMSEALEKWPVELFSRLLPRIYQIIEEINRRFIEQVQQKYPGNYEKIRKMAIIYDGQVKMAHLAIVAGFSVNGVARLHTEILKNQELKDFYEMFPEKFNNKTNGITQRRFLLHGNQLLANWITEHIGPDWITDLSQLNKLTVYADDEKALQEFMNIKFRNKQRLAKYILEHNGVEVDPHSIFDVQVKRLHEYKRQLLNILHVIYLYNDLKMHPEKDFYPRTFIFGAKASAGYHTAKKIIKLINSVADVVNNDPSIQGKIKVVFIENYRVSNAEMIFAAADVSEQICTASKEASGTGNMKFMLNGAPTIGTMDGANVEIVEEVGEENAFMFGMSSDQIINYERNGGYDPNFIYNIDTEIRQVLIQLINGTFSSDTELFRDLYDSLLTTKVSDRADRYFILGDFRSYADAQKRVEEAYKDQKRWAKMAFLNTAKSGKFSSDRTIEEYVKDIWHLDKVIVDKSKTRK
;
A
#
# COMPACT_ATOMS: atom_id res chain seq x y z
N MET A 1 16.33 14.54 -25.16
CA MET A 1 17.78 14.48 -25.50
C MET A 1 18.48 14.00 -24.21
N LEU A 2 19.22 12.88 -24.28
CA LEU A 2 19.89 12.28 -23.12
C LEU A 2 20.78 13.33 -22.44
N ASP A 3 20.76 13.38 -21.10
CA ASP A 3 21.60 14.29 -20.34
C ASP A 3 23.08 14.00 -20.58
N LYS A 4 23.92 15.05 -20.66
CA LYS A 4 25.36 14.87 -20.94
C LYS A 4 26.09 13.98 -19.95
N GLN A 5 25.61 13.89 -18.71
CA GLN A 5 26.18 13.05 -17.66
C GLN A 5 25.95 11.54 -17.90
N PHE A 6 24.94 11.16 -18.67
CA PHE A 6 24.70 9.76 -19.04
C PHE A 6 25.46 9.30 -20.28
N LYS A 7 26.26 10.18 -20.93
CA LYS A 7 27.19 9.70 -21.94
C LYS A 7 28.16 8.69 -21.32
N LYS A 8 28.30 7.53 -21.94
CA LYS A 8 29.01 6.36 -21.39
C LYS A 8 30.35 6.72 -20.74
N GLU A 9 31.21 7.50 -21.42
CA GLU A 9 32.53 7.87 -20.91
C GLU A 9 32.44 8.76 -19.66
N THR A 10 31.52 9.73 -19.66
CA THR A 10 31.32 10.60 -18.50
C THR A 10 30.78 9.80 -17.33
N PHE A 11 29.77 8.95 -17.58
CA PHE A 11 29.18 8.11 -16.56
C PHE A 11 30.18 7.15 -15.92
N LYS A 12 30.95 6.40 -16.75
CA LYS A 12 31.99 5.49 -16.28
C LYS A 12 33.04 6.20 -15.41
N LYS A 13 33.45 7.38 -15.82
CA LYS A 13 34.38 8.20 -15.07
C LYS A 13 33.81 8.60 -13.70
N SER A 14 32.57 9.12 -13.67
CA SER A 14 31.90 9.53 -12.44
C SER A 14 31.71 8.36 -11.46
N VAL A 15 31.35 7.18 -11.94
CA VAL A 15 31.24 5.97 -11.10
C VAL A 15 32.59 5.64 -10.43
N LYS A 16 33.69 5.63 -11.21
CA LYS A 16 35.05 5.37 -10.66
C LYS A 16 35.48 6.43 -9.65
N GLU A 17 35.17 7.70 -9.91
CA GLU A 17 35.45 8.82 -8.99
C GLU A 17 34.63 8.66 -7.70
N ASN A 18 33.34 8.33 -7.77
CA ASN A 18 32.52 8.08 -6.60
C ASN A 18 33.01 6.90 -5.77
N VAL A 19 33.42 5.78 -6.38
CA VAL A 19 34.04 4.67 -5.65
C VAL A 19 35.27 5.14 -4.89
N LYS A 20 36.13 5.92 -5.55
CA LYS A 20 37.36 6.47 -4.94
C LYS A 20 37.05 7.41 -3.76
N PHE A 21 36.12 8.34 -3.94
CA PHE A 21 35.80 9.33 -2.92
C PHE A 21 35.05 8.75 -1.71
N LEU A 22 34.08 7.86 -1.96
CA LEU A 22 33.26 7.29 -0.88
C LEU A 22 34.02 6.22 -0.08
N TYR A 23 34.89 5.42 -0.75
CA TYR A 23 35.45 4.20 -0.15
C TYR A 23 36.97 4.12 -0.19
N ARG A 24 37.68 5.08 -0.84
CA ARG A 24 39.15 5.04 -1.02
C ARG A 24 39.60 3.73 -1.67
N LYS A 25 38.88 3.27 -2.70
CA LYS A 25 39.11 2.02 -3.44
C LYS A 25 39.11 2.26 -4.95
N THR A 26 39.69 1.30 -5.68
CA THR A 26 39.43 1.18 -7.12
C THR A 26 38.15 0.40 -7.37
N LEU A 27 37.66 0.39 -8.62
CA LEU A 27 36.45 -0.33 -8.97
C LEU A 27 36.58 -1.84 -8.74
N GLU A 28 37.78 -2.38 -9.00
CA GLU A 28 38.12 -3.80 -8.85
C GLU A 28 38.16 -4.25 -7.38
N GLU A 29 38.47 -3.33 -6.47
CA GLU A 29 38.56 -3.59 -5.03
C GLU A 29 37.22 -3.38 -4.32
N ALA A 30 36.26 -2.70 -4.99
CA ALA A 30 34.99 -2.37 -4.40
C ALA A 30 34.04 -3.58 -4.34
N THR A 31 33.22 -3.66 -3.28
CA THR A 31 32.13 -4.65 -3.22
C THR A 31 30.98 -4.24 -4.12
N GLN A 32 30.10 -5.17 -4.50
CA GLN A 32 28.92 -4.88 -5.32
C GLN A 32 28.03 -3.81 -4.66
N GLU A 33 27.86 -3.85 -3.34
CA GLU A 33 27.13 -2.84 -2.58
C GLU A 33 27.78 -1.46 -2.68
N GLN A 34 29.11 -1.35 -2.57
CA GLN A 34 29.85 -0.09 -2.72
C GLN A 34 29.73 0.46 -4.15
N ILE A 35 29.71 -0.42 -5.15
CA ILE A 35 29.49 -0.05 -6.55
C ILE A 35 28.05 0.47 -6.73
N PHE A 36 27.05 -0.22 -6.16
CA PHE A 36 25.67 0.26 -6.15
C PHE A 36 25.56 1.69 -5.58
N GLN A 37 26.20 1.96 -4.45
CA GLN A 37 26.22 3.29 -3.86
C GLN A 37 26.83 4.32 -4.82
N ALA A 38 27.98 4.00 -5.42
CA ALA A 38 28.68 4.90 -6.34
C ALA A 38 27.85 5.19 -7.62
N VAL A 39 27.21 4.17 -8.19
CA VAL A 39 26.29 4.30 -9.32
C VAL A 39 25.09 5.17 -8.93
N SER A 40 24.49 4.92 -7.77
CA SER A 40 23.35 5.66 -7.28
C SER A 40 23.66 7.14 -7.05
N TYR A 41 24.82 7.47 -6.48
CA TYR A 41 25.26 8.86 -6.34
C TYR A 41 25.51 9.53 -7.68
N THR A 42 26.05 8.81 -8.68
CA THR A 42 26.24 9.33 -10.04
C THR A 42 24.89 9.68 -10.68
N VAL A 43 23.88 8.82 -10.52
CA VAL A 43 22.51 9.09 -11.01
C VAL A 43 21.85 10.24 -10.23
N LYS A 44 22.07 10.30 -8.92
CA LYS A 44 21.54 11.34 -8.04
C LYS A 44 21.97 12.75 -8.46
N ASP A 45 23.19 12.94 -8.96
CA ASP A 45 23.67 14.24 -9.43
C ASP A 45 22.74 14.83 -10.50
N VAL A 46 22.33 14.02 -11.48
CA VAL A 46 21.38 14.44 -12.52
C VAL A 46 19.99 14.69 -11.94
N ILE A 47 19.55 13.84 -11.01
CA ILE A 47 18.25 14.01 -10.35
C ILE A 47 18.19 15.35 -9.62
N ILE A 48 19.27 15.73 -8.94
CA ILE A 48 19.33 17.01 -8.20
C ILE A 48 19.20 18.20 -9.15
N ASP A 49 19.85 18.17 -10.31
CA ASP A 49 19.71 19.24 -11.31
C ASP A 49 18.25 19.39 -11.76
N HIS A 50 17.58 18.29 -12.10
CA HIS A 50 16.16 18.30 -12.45
C HIS A 50 15.27 18.74 -11.28
N TRP A 51 15.63 18.37 -10.04
CA TRP A 51 14.90 18.75 -8.84
C TRP A 51 14.98 20.27 -8.60
N LEU A 52 16.15 20.87 -8.79
CA LEU A 52 16.34 22.31 -8.71
C LEU A 52 15.55 23.05 -9.81
N GLU A 53 15.57 22.53 -11.06
CA GLU A 53 14.75 23.07 -12.15
C GLU A 53 13.26 23.01 -11.81
N SER A 54 12.79 21.90 -11.24
CA SER A 54 11.40 21.73 -10.79
C SER A 54 11.04 22.72 -9.69
N GLN A 55 11.88 22.88 -8.66
CA GLN A 55 11.65 23.85 -7.58
C GLN A 55 11.55 25.28 -8.10
N LYS A 56 12.43 25.64 -9.04
CA LYS A 56 12.37 26.95 -9.70
C LYS A 56 11.05 27.14 -10.45
N ALA A 57 10.65 26.16 -11.24
CA ALA A 57 9.39 26.20 -11.99
C ALA A 57 8.16 26.29 -11.07
N PHE A 58 8.16 25.56 -9.97
CA PHE A 58 7.09 25.61 -8.95
C PHE A 58 7.01 26.98 -8.28
N ASN A 59 8.16 27.59 -7.95
CA ASN A 59 8.18 28.93 -7.36
C ASN A 59 7.74 30.03 -8.35
N GLU A 60 8.12 29.89 -9.63
CA GLU A 60 7.76 30.87 -10.68
C GLU A 60 6.28 30.77 -11.10
N GLN A 61 5.73 29.58 -11.18
CA GLN A 61 4.37 29.33 -11.65
C GLN A 61 3.33 29.31 -10.54
N ASP A 62 3.78 29.19 -9.28
CA ASP A 62 2.95 29.20 -8.07
C ASP A 62 1.69 28.30 -8.15
N PRO A 63 1.82 27.02 -8.52
CA PRO A 63 0.68 26.12 -8.65
C PRO A 63 0.08 25.76 -7.30
N LYS A 64 -1.18 25.32 -7.30
CA LYS A 64 -1.76 24.64 -6.13
C LYS A 64 -1.01 23.34 -5.86
N ILE A 65 -0.72 23.06 -4.59
CA ILE A 65 0.06 21.90 -4.14
C ILE A 65 -0.86 20.91 -3.42
N VAL A 66 -0.78 19.62 -3.80
CA VAL A 66 -1.35 18.54 -3.01
C VAL A 66 -0.31 17.97 -2.07
N TYR A 67 -0.68 17.88 -0.80
CA TYR A 67 0.06 17.16 0.23
C TYR A 67 -0.64 15.83 0.49
N TYR A 68 -0.05 14.75 -0.03
CA TYR A 68 -0.58 13.40 0.14
C TYR A 68 -0.06 12.81 1.43
N MET A 69 -0.92 12.74 2.44
CA MET A 69 -0.57 12.34 3.80
C MET A 69 -0.87 10.86 4.01
N SER A 70 0.16 10.06 4.24
CA SER A 70 0.03 8.62 4.43
C SER A 70 0.94 8.10 5.51
N MET A 71 0.42 7.15 6.30
CA MET A 71 1.19 6.42 7.29
C MET A 71 2.27 5.54 6.66
N GLU A 72 2.11 5.16 5.40
CA GLU A 72 3.01 4.28 4.68
C GLU A 72 3.18 4.69 3.20
N PHE A 73 4.42 4.48 2.70
CA PHE A 73 4.79 4.63 1.30
C PHE A 73 5.62 3.41 0.88
N LEU A 74 5.01 2.47 0.17
CA LEU A 74 5.67 1.25 -0.29
C LEU A 74 6.35 1.50 -1.64
N MET A 75 7.52 2.16 -1.59
CA MET A 75 8.20 2.68 -2.77
C MET A 75 8.85 1.61 -3.65
N GLY A 76 9.42 0.57 -3.05
CA GLY A 76 10.29 -0.35 -3.75
C GLY A 76 11.65 0.26 -4.09
N ARG A 77 12.48 -0.47 -4.84
CA ARG A 77 13.80 -0.01 -5.29
C ARG A 77 13.69 1.18 -6.25
N ALA A 78 14.61 2.12 -6.13
CA ALA A 78 14.58 3.39 -6.86
C ALA A 78 15.50 3.43 -8.08
N LEU A 79 16.68 2.80 -8.05
CA LEU A 79 17.71 2.97 -9.08
C LEU A 79 17.18 2.70 -10.48
N GLY A 80 16.68 1.51 -10.75
CA GLY A 80 16.18 1.12 -12.08
C GLY A 80 14.97 1.97 -12.51
N ASN A 81 14.05 2.22 -11.61
CA ASN A 81 12.88 3.06 -11.89
C ASN A 81 13.27 4.52 -12.23
N ASN A 82 14.24 5.08 -11.52
CA ASN A 82 14.75 6.43 -11.81
C ASN A 82 15.44 6.48 -13.17
N LEU A 83 16.25 5.47 -13.50
CA LEU A 83 16.91 5.39 -14.80
C LEU A 83 15.89 5.30 -15.96
N LEU A 84 14.81 4.53 -15.79
CA LEU A 84 13.73 4.47 -16.78
C LEU A 84 13.04 5.83 -16.94
N ASN A 85 12.70 6.49 -15.84
CA ASN A 85 12.03 7.80 -15.88
C ASN A 85 12.92 8.90 -16.46
N LEU A 86 14.24 8.79 -16.30
CA LEU A 86 15.24 9.68 -16.94
C LEU A 86 15.51 9.35 -18.41
N GLY A 87 14.99 8.23 -18.93
CA GLY A 87 15.28 7.74 -20.27
C GLY A 87 16.75 7.32 -20.47
N ALA A 88 17.42 6.89 -19.39
CA ALA A 88 18.85 6.61 -19.35
C ALA A 88 19.20 5.14 -19.07
N TYR A 89 18.19 4.28 -18.93
CA TYR A 89 18.42 2.89 -18.50
C TYR A 89 19.36 2.11 -19.41
N ASP A 90 19.11 2.13 -20.72
CA ASP A 90 19.91 1.36 -21.68
C ASP A 90 21.35 1.89 -21.79
N GLU A 91 21.53 3.21 -21.80
CA GLU A 91 22.86 3.83 -21.85
C GLU A 91 23.70 3.49 -20.61
N VAL A 92 23.06 3.53 -19.42
CA VAL A 92 23.74 3.18 -18.16
C VAL A 92 24.04 1.68 -18.11
N ARG A 93 23.11 0.82 -18.54
CA ARG A 93 23.35 -0.62 -18.66
C ARG A 93 24.59 -0.92 -19.49
N GLU A 94 24.64 -0.36 -20.71
CA GLU A 94 25.77 -0.56 -21.61
C GLU A 94 27.09 0.00 -21.02
N ALA A 95 27.05 1.17 -20.34
CA ALA A 95 28.21 1.72 -19.67
C ALA A 95 28.73 0.82 -18.54
N LEU A 96 27.82 0.18 -17.78
CA LEU A 96 28.17 -0.78 -16.75
C LEU A 96 28.73 -2.08 -17.33
N GLU A 97 28.17 -2.59 -18.43
CA GLU A 97 28.69 -3.75 -19.15
C GLU A 97 30.13 -3.52 -19.66
N GLU A 98 30.43 -2.32 -20.18
CA GLU A 98 31.80 -1.93 -20.54
C GLU A 98 32.78 -1.86 -19.36
N LEU A 99 32.27 -1.69 -18.13
CA LEU A 99 33.04 -1.79 -16.89
C LEU A 99 33.12 -3.23 -16.34
N GLY A 100 32.51 -4.21 -17.02
CA GLY A 100 32.42 -5.59 -16.55
C GLY A 100 31.40 -5.81 -15.44
N LEU A 101 30.40 -4.93 -15.34
CA LEU A 101 29.35 -4.96 -14.30
C LEU A 101 27.98 -5.30 -14.92
N ASP A 102 27.16 -6.05 -14.17
CA ASP A 102 25.79 -6.35 -14.55
C ASP A 102 24.83 -5.44 -13.77
N ILE A 103 24.01 -4.66 -14.47
CA ILE A 103 23.04 -3.75 -13.87
C ILE A 103 22.05 -4.49 -12.96
N ASN A 104 21.65 -5.72 -13.28
CA ASN A 104 20.74 -6.50 -12.45
C ASN A 104 21.39 -6.84 -11.10
N VAL A 105 22.67 -7.19 -11.10
CA VAL A 105 23.44 -7.46 -9.86
C VAL A 105 23.56 -6.19 -9.02
N ILE A 106 23.74 -5.04 -9.68
CA ILE A 106 23.82 -3.74 -8.99
C ILE A 106 22.44 -3.35 -8.39
N GLU A 107 21.36 -3.47 -9.17
CA GLU A 107 19.99 -3.21 -8.65
C GLU A 107 19.63 -4.12 -7.47
N ASP A 108 20.10 -5.38 -7.48
CA ASP A 108 19.84 -6.34 -6.39
C ASP A 108 20.54 -5.99 -5.07
N GLN A 109 21.51 -5.08 -5.08
CA GLN A 109 22.13 -4.57 -3.86
C GLN A 109 21.24 -3.54 -3.14
N GLU A 110 20.30 -2.90 -3.84
CA GLU A 110 19.41 -1.91 -3.25
C GLU A 110 18.38 -2.57 -2.33
N PRO A 111 18.30 -2.15 -1.05
CA PRO A 111 17.21 -2.60 -0.18
C PRO A 111 15.89 -1.94 -0.61
N ASP A 112 14.77 -2.69 -0.52
CA ASP A 112 13.47 -2.03 -0.54
C ASP A 112 13.35 -1.15 0.71
N PRO A 113 13.04 0.15 0.60
CA PRO A 113 12.76 0.97 1.77
C PRO A 113 11.58 0.41 2.58
N ALA A 114 11.79 0.15 3.87
CA ALA A 114 10.79 -0.50 4.73
C ALA A 114 9.70 0.50 5.21
N LEU A 115 9.24 1.39 4.33
CA LEU A 115 8.32 2.50 4.62
C LEU A 115 6.85 2.15 4.38
N GLY A 116 6.53 0.92 4.05
CA GLY A 116 5.18 0.48 3.76
C GLY A 116 4.96 -1.02 3.92
N ASN A 117 3.70 -1.43 3.94
CA ASN A 117 3.30 -2.81 4.19
C ASN A 117 2.50 -3.44 3.04
N GLY A 118 1.52 -2.73 2.49
CA GLY A 118 0.56 -3.34 1.56
C GLY A 118 -0.04 -2.36 0.56
N GLY A 119 -1.31 -2.61 0.22
CA GLY A 119 -2.04 -1.90 -0.84
C GLY A 119 -2.13 -0.39 -0.63
N LEU A 120 -2.37 0.06 0.59
CA LEU A 120 -2.46 1.49 0.93
C LEU A 120 -1.13 2.22 0.66
N GLY A 121 -0.02 1.65 1.11
CA GLY A 121 1.31 2.24 0.91
C GLY A 121 1.77 2.18 -0.54
N ARG A 122 1.43 1.10 -1.28
CA ARG A 122 1.77 1.01 -2.69
C ARG A 122 0.92 1.96 -3.55
N LEU A 123 -0.34 2.16 -3.19
CA LEU A 123 -1.18 3.16 -3.85
C LEU A 123 -0.59 4.56 -3.71
N ALA A 124 -0.16 4.94 -2.50
CA ALA A 124 0.51 6.21 -2.25
C ALA A 124 1.75 6.38 -3.15
N ALA A 125 2.58 5.34 -3.27
CA ALA A 125 3.75 5.36 -4.15
C ALA A 125 3.38 5.49 -5.63
N CYS A 126 2.35 4.76 -6.12
CA CYS A 126 1.86 4.90 -7.49
C CYS A 126 1.31 6.30 -7.76
N PHE A 127 0.61 6.91 -6.81
CA PHE A 127 0.08 8.26 -6.96
C PHE A 127 1.16 9.31 -7.06
N LEU A 128 2.25 9.20 -6.29
CA LEU A 128 3.39 10.10 -6.41
C LEU A 128 4.06 10.00 -7.80
N ASP A 129 4.26 8.78 -8.29
CA ASP A 129 4.78 8.54 -9.65
C ASP A 129 3.90 9.20 -10.71
N SER A 130 2.59 9.01 -10.62
CA SER A 130 1.62 9.59 -11.56
C SER A 130 1.56 11.12 -11.47
N LEU A 131 1.58 11.70 -10.26
CA LEU A 131 1.59 13.16 -10.08
C LEU A 131 2.80 13.80 -10.76
N SER A 132 3.99 13.22 -10.62
CA SER A 132 5.19 13.70 -11.28
C SER A 132 5.12 13.53 -12.81
N THR A 133 4.66 12.37 -13.29
CA THR A 133 4.55 12.09 -14.73
C THR A 133 3.52 13.01 -15.42
N LEU A 134 2.46 13.37 -14.71
CA LEU A 134 1.38 14.25 -15.21
C LEU A 134 1.66 15.75 -15.03
N ASN A 135 2.84 16.11 -14.54
CA ASN A 135 3.28 17.50 -14.34
C ASN A 135 2.55 18.26 -13.21
N TYR A 136 2.12 17.58 -12.16
CA TYR A 136 1.52 18.22 -11.00
C TYR A 136 2.54 18.43 -9.87
N CYS A 137 2.42 19.56 -9.15
CA CYS A 137 3.21 19.82 -7.95
C CYS A 137 2.61 19.09 -6.75
N ALA A 138 3.42 18.24 -6.10
CA ALA A 138 2.96 17.41 -4.99
C ALA A 138 4.05 17.16 -3.95
N TYR A 139 3.62 16.92 -2.71
CA TYR A 139 4.44 16.35 -1.63
C TYR A 139 3.79 15.07 -1.12
N GLY A 140 4.57 14.00 -0.98
CA GLY A 140 4.22 12.90 -0.09
C GLY A 140 4.68 13.24 1.33
N CYS A 141 3.85 12.97 2.34
CA CYS A 141 4.14 13.26 3.74
C CYS A 141 3.98 12.00 4.57
N GLY A 142 5.06 11.55 5.22
CA GLY A 142 5.07 10.33 6.01
C GLY A 142 6.17 10.31 7.06
N ILE A 143 6.47 9.14 7.59
CA ILE A 143 7.50 8.90 8.62
C ILE A 143 8.70 8.17 8.01
N ARG A 144 9.91 8.57 8.40
CA ARG A 144 11.15 7.85 8.10
C ARG A 144 11.36 6.75 9.14
N TYR A 145 10.71 5.59 8.93
CA TYR A 145 10.91 4.46 9.82
C TYR A 145 12.33 3.90 9.70
N HIS A 146 13.00 3.64 10.83
CA HIS A 146 14.34 3.06 10.83
C HIS A 146 14.33 1.57 10.45
N TYR A 147 13.30 0.84 10.90
CA TYR A 147 13.09 -0.58 10.58
C TYR A 147 11.77 -0.81 9.83
N GLY A 148 10.81 0.11 9.98
CA GLY A 148 9.54 0.09 9.25
C GLY A 148 8.76 -1.21 9.42
N MET A 149 8.40 -1.83 8.30
CA MET A 149 7.79 -3.15 8.29
C MET A 149 8.87 -4.22 8.44
N PHE A 150 8.64 -5.17 9.33
CA PHE A 150 9.60 -6.26 9.60
C PHE A 150 9.95 -7.05 8.33
N LYS A 151 11.15 -7.61 8.32
CA LYS A 151 11.57 -8.64 7.38
C LYS A 151 11.03 -9.99 7.85
N GLN A 152 10.32 -10.68 6.99
CA GLN A 152 9.78 -12.00 7.30
C GLN A 152 10.82 -13.09 7.07
N LYS A 153 10.99 -13.97 8.06
CA LYS A 153 11.68 -15.24 7.94
C LYS A 153 10.70 -16.38 8.17
N ILE A 154 10.90 -17.47 7.47
CA ILE A 154 10.17 -18.72 7.72
C ILE A 154 11.12 -19.72 8.37
N LYS A 155 10.77 -20.14 9.58
CA LYS A 155 11.53 -21.17 10.33
C LYS A 155 10.57 -22.26 10.79
N ASP A 156 10.84 -23.49 10.43
CA ASP A 156 9.97 -24.65 10.73
C ASP A 156 8.51 -24.40 10.29
N GLY A 157 8.31 -23.69 9.18
CA GLY A 157 7.01 -23.30 8.63
C GLY A 157 6.34 -22.09 9.32
N TYR A 158 6.92 -21.55 10.39
CA TYR A 158 6.38 -20.39 11.09
C TYR A 158 6.95 -19.07 10.58
N GLN A 159 6.11 -18.04 10.54
CA GLN A 159 6.60 -16.68 10.38
C GLN A 159 7.38 -16.22 11.60
N ILE A 160 8.56 -15.70 11.36
CA ILE A 160 9.37 -15.00 12.36
C ILE A 160 9.62 -13.58 11.84
N GLU A 161 9.39 -12.59 12.68
CA GLU A 161 9.63 -11.18 12.40
C GLU A 161 11.04 -10.81 12.85
N VAL A 162 11.83 -10.25 11.93
CA VAL A 162 13.16 -9.71 12.22
C VAL A 162 13.23 -8.26 11.76
N PRO A 163 14.07 -7.42 12.40
CA PRO A 163 14.23 -6.02 11.98
C PRO A 163 14.72 -5.94 10.54
N ASP A 164 14.13 -5.06 9.74
CA ASP A 164 14.60 -4.73 8.39
C ASP A 164 15.47 -3.49 8.44
N ASN A 165 16.77 -3.66 8.65
CA ASN A 165 17.74 -2.57 8.77
C ASN A 165 18.13 -2.04 7.38
N TRP A 166 17.18 -1.48 6.66
CA TRP A 166 17.38 -0.95 5.31
C TRP A 166 18.31 0.27 5.23
N LEU A 167 18.53 0.95 6.36
CA LEU A 167 19.41 2.11 6.49
C LEU A 167 20.85 1.77 6.92
N LYS A 168 21.17 0.49 7.08
CA LYS A 168 22.47 0.05 7.63
C LYS A 168 23.69 0.68 6.94
N ASN A 169 23.65 0.80 5.62
CA ASN A 169 24.74 1.35 4.83
C ASN A 169 24.43 2.76 4.29
N GLY A 170 23.37 3.42 4.84
CA GLY A 170 22.81 4.64 4.28
C GLY A 170 21.92 4.36 3.06
N TYR A 171 21.12 5.34 2.69
CA TYR A 171 20.26 5.26 1.49
C TYR A 171 20.58 6.42 0.55
N PRO A 172 21.16 6.18 -0.64
CA PRO A 172 21.71 7.25 -1.47
C PRO A 172 20.65 8.23 -2.00
N PHE A 173 19.39 7.78 -2.15
CA PHE A 173 18.32 8.62 -2.71
C PHE A 173 17.55 9.46 -1.68
N GLU A 174 17.97 9.51 -0.42
CA GLU A 174 17.43 10.46 0.56
C GLU A 174 18.39 11.62 0.81
N MET A 175 17.83 12.75 1.26
CA MET A 175 18.58 13.96 1.61
C MET A 175 18.02 14.55 2.90
N LYS A 176 18.85 14.61 3.96
CA LYS A 176 18.49 15.27 5.23
C LYS A 176 18.36 16.78 5.04
N ARG A 177 17.27 17.38 5.54
CA ARG A 177 16.94 18.80 5.41
C ARG A 177 16.70 19.43 6.78
N PRO A 178 17.73 19.58 7.63
CA PRO A 178 17.56 20.06 9.00
C PRO A 178 17.05 21.52 9.07
N GLU A 179 17.21 22.29 8.01
CA GLU A 179 16.70 23.67 7.89
C GLU A 179 15.17 23.76 7.87
N TYR A 180 14.47 22.65 7.67
CA TYR A 180 13.00 22.55 7.72
C TYR A 180 12.49 21.79 8.94
N ALA A 181 13.34 21.59 9.96
CA ALA A 181 12.95 20.92 11.19
C ALA A 181 11.79 21.63 11.89
N LYS A 182 10.90 20.85 12.50
CA LYS A 182 9.71 21.34 13.22
C LYS A 182 9.63 20.70 14.62
N GLU A 183 9.21 21.49 15.57
CA GLU A 183 8.97 21.03 16.93
C GLU A 183 7.53 20.49 17.06
N VAL A 184 7.37 19.32 17.64
CA VAL A 184 6.07 18.67 17.87
C VAL A 184 5.91 18.38 19.35
N HIS A 185 4.75 18.70 19.90
CA HIS A 185 4.48 18.68 21.34
C HIS A 185 3.50 17.55 21.72
N PHE A 186 3.82 16.84 22.80
CA PHE A 186 2.98 15.77 23.37
C PHE A 186 2.76 15.98 24.87
N GLY A 187 1.60 15.57 25.36
CA GLY A 187 1.27 15.63 26.78
C GLY A 187 1.05 17.05 27.29
N GLY A 188 1.32 17.28 28.56
CA GLY A 188 1.06 18.56 29.20
C GLY A 188 -0.43 18.82 29.45
N HIS A 189 -0.79 20.10 29.52
CA HIS A 189 -2.19 20.54 29.67
C HIS A 189 -2.40 21.89 29.01
N VAL A 190 -3.67 22.30 28.90
CA VAL A 190 -4.03 23.61 28.33
C VAL A 190 -4.46 24.54 29.43
N GLU A 191 -3.81 25.68 29.55
CA GLU A 191 -4.22 26.80 30.38
C GLU A 191 -5.14 27.72 29.56
N VAL A 192 -6.33 27.99 30.10
CA VAL A 192 -7.31 28.87 29.48
C VAL A 192 -7.18 30.24 30.14
N GLY A 193 -6.81 31.23 29.35
CA GLY A 193 -6.75 32.65 29.69
C GLY A 193 -7.89 33.44 29.04
N TRP A 194 -7.92 34.74 29.30
CA TRP A 194 -8.85 35.68 28.67
C TRP A 194 -8.12 36.83 28.06
N ASP A 195 -8.32 37.11 26.77
CA ASP A 195 -7.87 38.33 26.12
C ASP A 195 -8.94 39.43 26.23
N PRO A 196 -8.71 40.47 27.05
CA PRO A 196 -9.68 41.52 27.25
C PRO A 196 -9.83 42.47 26.04
N VAL A 197 -8.86 42.49 25.13
CA VAL A 197 -8.89 43.31 23.90
C VAL A 197 -9.77 42.65 22.85
N LYS A 198 -9.51 41.39 22.58
CA LYS A 198 -10.27 40.61 21.62
C LYS A 198 -11.61 40.09 22.20
N ARG A 199 -11.76 40.12 23.54
CA ARG A 199 -12.91 39.54 24.27
C ARG A 199 -13.14 38.05 23.95
N GLU A 200 -12.07 37.30 23.96
CA GLU A 200 -12.11 35.86 23.70
C GLU A 200 -11.18 35.08 24.63
N ASN A 201 -11.42 33.77 24.73
CA ASN A 201 -10.54 32.87 25.46
C ASN A 201 -9.23 32.66 24.70
N THR A 202 -8.11 32.62 25.40
CA THR A 202 -6.81 32.19 24.91
C THR A 202 -6.49 30.79 25.43
N PHE A 203 -5.78 30.02 24.66
CA PHE A 203 -5.45 28.62 24.98
C PHE A 203 -3.93 28.47 24.89
N ASN A 204 -3.28 28.22 26.04
CA ASN A 204 -1.83 28.04 26.11
C ASN A 204 -1.54 26.58 26.46
N HIS A 205 -0.90 25.88 25.54
CA HIS A 205 -0.42 24.51 25.80
C HIS A 205 0.89 24.60 26.58
N VAL A 206 0.94 24.00 27.77
CA VAL A 206 2.08 24.06 28.70
C VAL A 206 2.43 22.69 29.28
N GLY A 207 3.67 22.57 29.75
CA GLY A 207 4.13 21.32 30.38
C GLY A 207 4.26 20.12 29.44
N TYR A 208 4.33 20.39 28.14
CA TYR A 208 4.48 19.37 27.12
C TYR A 208 5.91 18.85 27.01
N GLN A 209 6.04 17.67 26.40
CA GLN A 209 7.31 17.13 25.93
C GLN A 209 7.47 17.45 24.45
N SER A 210 8.64 17.98 24.07
CA SER A 210 8.95 18.34 22.69
C SER A 210 9.80 17.27 22.02
N VAL A 211 9.52 17.01 20.75
CA VAL A 211 10.33 16.21 19.85
C VAL A 211 10.60 17.02 18.59
N LEU A 212 11.84 16.97 18.10
CA LEU A 212 12.21 17.62 16.85
C LEU A 212 11.95 16.69 15.67
N ALA A 213 11.06 17.09 14.79
CA ALA A 213 10.83 16.40 13.51
C ALA A 213 11.80 16.96 12.45
N VAL A 214 12.66 16.11 11.94
CA VAL A 214 13.68 16.46 10.93
C VAL A 214 13.37 15.77 9.62
N PRO A 215 13.11 16.51 8.52
CA PRO A 215 12.72 15.88 7.26
C PRO A 215 13.90 15.31 6.49
N TYR A 216 13.63 14.21 5.83
CA TYR A 216 14.45 13.62 4.78
C TYR A 216 13.64 13.63 3.48
N ASP A 217 14.20 14.19 2.43
CA ASP A 217 13.55 14.30 1.13
C ASP A 217 14.03 13.19 0.19
N MET A 218 13.08 12.50 -0.45
CA MET A 218 13.32 11.54 -1.53
C MET A 218 12.75 12.09 -2.83
N PRO A 219 13.50 12.03 -3.95
CA PRO A 219 13.02 12.53 -5.24
C PRO A 219 12.03 11.56 -5.86
N ILE A 220 10.96 12.10 -6.42
CA ILE A 220 9.94 11.37 -7.18
C ILE A 220 9.92 11.91 -8.60
N LEU A 221 10.50 11.14 -9.51
CA LEU A 221 10.68 11.53 -10.89
C LEU A 221 9.43 11.26 -11.72
N GLY A 222 9.10 12.18 -12.61
CA GLY A 222 8.17 11.94 -13.70
C GLY A 222 8.86 11.27 -14.88
N TYR A 223 8.08 10.53 -15.69
CA TYR A 223 8.60 9.86 -16.87
C TYR A 223 8.86 10.88 -17.99
N ASP A 224 10.11 10.99 -18.43
CA ASP A 224 10.59 11.80 -19.56
C ASP A 224 10.09 13.26 -19.60
N ASN A 225 9.95 13.91 -18.42
CA ASN A 225 9.40 15.27 -18.35
C ASN A 225 10.17 16.24 -17.45
N LYS A 226 11.27 15.80 -16.82
CA LYS A 226 12.10 16.53 -15.87
C LYS A 226 11.40 17.01 -14.58
N VAL A 227 10.16 16.61 -14.34
CA VAL A 227 9.49 16.92 -13.08
C VAL A 227 10.03 16.03 -11.98
N VAL A 228 10.44 16.65 -10.87
CA VAL A 228 10.82 15.93 -9.65
C VAL A 228 10.03 16.53 -8.49
N ASN A 229 9.09 15.74 -7.97
CA ASN A 229 8.38 16.00 -6.74
C ASN A 229 9.14 15.46 -5.52
N THR A 230 8.66 15.74 -4.34
CA THR A 230 9.30 15.38 -3.08
C THR A 230 8.43 14.43 -2.26
N LEU A 231 9.00 13.29 -1.86
CA LEU A 231 8.51 12.53 -0.72
C LEU A 231 9.27 13.00 0.51
N ARG A 232 8.60 13.73 1.40
CA ARG A 232 9.16 14.23 2.66
C ARG A 232 8.77 13.33 3.80
N ILE A 233 9.74 12.63 4.36
CA ILE A 233 9.56 11.72 5.48
C ILE A 233 10.29 12.27 6.71
N TRP A 234 9.61 12.22 7.85
CA TRP A 234 10.07 12.85 9.09
C TRP A 234 10.75 11.84 10.00
N ASP A 235 11.99 12.16 10.38
CA ASP A 235 12.70 11.49 11.47
C ASP A 235 12.52 12.25 12.77
N ALA A 236 12.70 11.59 13.93
CA ALA A 236 12.53 12.17 15.25
C ALA A 236 13.88 12.29 15.96
N GLU A 237 14.20 13.50 16.39
CA GLU A 237 15.40 13.80 17.16
C GLU A 237 15.00 14.43 18.52
N PRO A 238 15.80 14.26 19.58
CA PRO A 238 15.54 14.92 20.86
C PRO A 238 15.87 16.43 20.75
N ILE A 239 15.20 17.26 21.55
CA ILE A 239 15.57 18.68 21.68
C ILE A 239 16.91 18.85 22.40
N VAL A 240 17.19 17.96 23.36
CA VAL A 240 18.47 17.90 24.08
C VAL A 240 19.14 16.59 23.71
N ASP A 241 20.24 16.66 22.99
CA ASP A 241 20.89 15.50 22.37
C ASP A 241 21.42 14.48 23.40
N PHE A 242 22.02 14.94 24.48
CA PHE A 242 22.70 14.03 25.42
C PHE A 242 22.75 14.60 26.82
N GLY A 243 22.33 13.82 27.80
CA GLY A 243 22.36 14.20 29.23
C GLY A 243 23.73 14.04 29.86
N LEU A 244 24.68 14.91 29.54
CA LEU A 244 26.05 14.84 30.04
C LEU A 244 26.14 14.76 31.55
N ASP A 245 25.35 15.54 32.30
CA ASP A 245 25.30 15.52 33.75
C ASP A 245 24.88 14.15 34.31
N SER A 246 23.95 13.48 33.64
CA SER A 246 23.49 12.14 34.05
C SER A 246 24.56 11.10 33.72
N PHE A 247 25.21 11.23 32.56
CA PHE A 247 26.32 10.36 32.15
C PHE A 247 27.50 10.45 33.15
N ASP A 248 27.91 11.67 33.51
CA ASP A 248 29.01 11.90 34.46
C ASP A 248 28.69 11.33 35.85
N LYS A 249 27.43 11.24 36.23
CA LYS A 249 26.97 10.62 37.49
C LYS A 249 26.80 9.10 37.39
N GLY A 250 27.11 8.49 36.26
CA GLY A 250 26.96 7.05 35.99
C GLY A 250 25.55 6.59 35.65
N ASP A 251 24.60 7.49 35.47
CA ASP A 251 23.24 7.17 35.05
C ASP A 251 23.13 7.19 33.49
N TYR A 252 23.75 6.19 32.89
CA TYR A 252 23.85 6.06 31.44
C TYR A 252 22.48 5.88 30.73
N LYS A 253 21.49 5.29 31.45
CA LYS A 253 20.13 5.12 30.89
C LYS A 253 19.42 6.46 30.79
N LYS A 254 19.51 7.28 31.84
CA LYS A 254 18.90 8.61 31.84
C LYS A 254 19.58 9.57 30.87
N ALA A 255 20.88 9.40 30.63
CA ALA A 255 21.63 10.22 29.67
C ALA A 255 21.12 10.14 28.24
N VAL A 256 20.51 9.00 27.85
CA VAL A 256 19.95 8.74 26.50
C VAL A 256 18.43 8.59 26.50
N GLU A 257 17.75 8.93 27.60
CA GLU A 257 16.30 8.75 27.72
C GLU A 257 15.52 9.57 26.71
N GLN A 258 15.88 10.83 26.51
CA GLN A 258 15.22 11.73 25.54
C GLN A 258 15.42 11.26 24.09
N GLU A 259 16.62 10.78 23.77
CA GLU A 259 16.93 10.19 22.49
C GLU A 259 16.06 8.95 22.21
N ASN A 260 15.96 8.05 23.20
CA ASN A 260 15.17 6.83 23.07
C ASN A 260 13.66 7.13 22.93
N LEU A 261 13.13 8.12 23.66
CA LEU A 261 11.72 8.52 23.56
C LEU A 261 11.39 9.10 22.18
N ALA A 262 12.26 9.95 21.62
CA ALA A 262 12.11 10.47 20.27
C ALA A 262 12.20 9.33 19.24
N ARG A 263 13.24 8.51 19.34
CA ARG A 263 13.53 7.42 18.40
C ARG A 263 12.41 6.39 18.33
N ASN A 264 11.77 6.03 19.44
CA ASN A 264 10.65 5.08 19.47
C ASN A 264 9.53 5.45 18.50
N ILE A 265 9.28 6.74 18.24
CA ILE A 265 8.23 7.21 17.33
C ILE A 265 8.46 6.71 15.90
N VAL A 266 9.72 6.59 15.48
CA VAL A 266 10.11 6.32 14.10
C VAL A 266 10.75 4.93 13.88
N GLU A 267 10.69 4.02 14.86
CA GLU A 267 11.31 2.70 14.72
C GLU A 267 10.52 1.77 13.81
N VAL A 268 9.24 1.57 14.09
CA VAL A 268 8.43 0.49 13.50
C VAL A 268 7.11 1.02 12.95
N LEU A 269 6.77 0.58 11.73
CA LEU A 269 5.47 0.80 11.13
C LEU A 269 4.43 -0.15 11.77
N TYR A 270 3.29 0.38 12.19
CA TYR A 270 2.22 -0.37 12.86
C TYR A 270 2.71 -1.18 14.07
N PRO A 271 3.22 -0.52 15.13
CA PRO A 271 3.57 -1.22 16.36
C PRO A 271 2.37 -1.99 16.91
N ASN A 272 2.64 -3.10 17.60
CA ASN A 272 1.60 -3.93 18.19
C ASN A 272 0.75 -3.12 19.18
N ASP A 273 -0.53 -2.99 18.91
CA ASP A 273 -1.50 -2.20 19.68
C ASP A 273 -2.47 -3.04 20.54
N ASN A 274 -2.13 -4.30 20.78
CA ASN A 274 -2.85 -5.16 21.75
C ASN A 274 -2.71 -4.67 23.18
N HIS A 275 -1.82 -3.71 23.46
CA HIS A 275 -1.59 -3.09 24.75
C HIS A 275 -1.61 -1.55 24.66
N TYR A 276 -1.82 -0.91 25.81
CA TYR A 276 -1.98 0.55 25.90
C TYR A 276 -0.79 1.34 25.31
N ALA A 277 0.44 0.94 25.66
CA ALA A 277 1.64 1.63 25.19
C ALA A 277 1.77 1.60 23.64
N GLY A 278 1.35 0.52 22.99
CA GLY A 278 1.33 0.42 21.53
C GLY A 278 0.28 1.32 20.89
N LYS A 279 -0.91 1.44 21.51
CA LYS A 279 -1.95 2.39 21.07
C LYS A 279 -1.46 3.84 21.19
N GLU A 280 -0.84 4.18 22.31
CA GLU A 280 -0.27 5.51 22.54
C GLU A 280 0.82 5.82 21.49
N LEU A 281 1.71 4.88 21.21
CA LEU A 281 2.78 5.05 20.23
C LEU A 281 2.21 5.27 18.81
N ARG A 282 1.17 4.54 18.41
CA ARG A 282 0.52 4.75 17.11
C ARG A 282 -0.12 6.14 16.99
N LEU A 283 -0.74 6.64 18.03
CA LEU A 283 -1.30 8.01 18.03
C LEU A 283 -0.18 9.06 17.98
N LYS A 284 0.92 8.84 18.70
CA LYS A 284 2.13 9.67 18.60
C LYS A 284 2.67 9.75 17.18
N GLN A 285 2.80 8.62 16.50
CA GLN A 285 3.25 8.54 15.11
C GLN A 285 2.37 9.38 14.19
N GLN A 286 1.05 9.24 14.31
CA GLN A 286 0.10 9.97 13.47
C GLN A 286 0.23 11.49 13.68
N TYR A 287 0.21 11.95 14.91
CA TYR A 287 0.34 13.38 15.21
C TYR A 287 1.71 13.94 14.83
N PHE A 288 2.77 13.18 15.04
CA PHE A 288 4.15 13.56 14.75
C PHE A 288 4.33 13.99 13.28
N PHE A 289 4.02 13.13 12.32
CA PHE A 289 4.23 13.48 10.92
C PHE A 289 3.19 14.46 10.39
N VAL A 290 1.96 14.41 10.89
CA VAL A 290 0.89 15.32 10.50
C VAL A 290 1.22 16.73 10.95
N SER A 291 1.57 16.94 12.20
CA SER A 291 1.92 18.27 12.72
C SER A 291 3.11 18.87 12.00
N ALA A 292 4.19 18.12 11.83
CA ALA A 292 5.37 18.58 11.11
C ALA A 292 5.05 18.96 9.66
N SER A 293 4.26 18.16 8.96
CA SER A 293 3.87 18.41 7.57
C SER A 293 2.99 19.63 7.41
N LEU A 294 2.02 19.81 8.30
CA LEU A 294 1.11 20.98 8.27
C LEU A 294 1.86 22.28 8.61
N GLN A 295 2.72 22.27 9.61
CA GLN A 295 3.54 23.44 9.96
C GLN A 295 4.38 23.88 8.77
N GLU A 296 5.07 22.95 8.09
CA GLU A 296 5.89 23.25 6.92
C GLU A 296 5.06 23.76 5.74
N ALA A 297 3.89 23.15 5.47
CA ALA A 297 3.02 23.58 4.39
C ALA A 297 2.49 25.01 4.59
N VAL A 298 2.09 25.36 5.80
CA VAL A 298 1.63 26.72 6.13
C VAL A 298 2.78 27.73 6.04
N GLU A 299 3.96 27.39 6.56
CA GLU A 299 5.13 28.26 6.44
C GLU A 299 5.55 28.48 4.98
N LYS A 300 5.54 27.42 4.16
CA LYS A 300 5.81 27.52 2.72
C LYS A 300 4.82 28.42 2.01
N TYR A 301 3.53 28.27 2.31
CA TYR A 301 2.47 29.14 1.76
C TYR A 301 2.75 30.62 2.10
N LYS A 302 3.04 30.92 3.35
CA LYS A 302 3.28 32.29 3.85
C LYS A 302 4.50 32.99 3.24
N LYS A 303 5.44 32.24 2.64
CA LYS A 303 6.59 32.85 1.94
C LYS A 303 6.17 33.67 0.70
N ASN A 304 5.07 33.26 0.06
CA ASN A 304 4.61 33.86 -1.19
C ASN A 304 3.21 34.50 -1.08
N HIS A 305 2.50 34.32 0.05
CA HIS A 305 1.10 34.73 0.24
C HIS A 305 0.89 35.33 1.63
N ASP A 306 0.30 36.52 1.69
CA ASP A 306 0.06 37.24 2.94
C ASP A 306 -1.30 36.90 3.57
N ASP A 307 -2.28 36.48 2.78
CA ASP A 307 -3.65 36.19 3.23
C ASP A 307 -3.88 34.72 3.52
N ILE A 308 -3.79 34.36 4.80
CA ILE A 308 -4.01 32.97 5.25
C ILE A 308 -5.44 32.45 4.98
N MET A 309 -6.43 33.33 4.81
CA MET A 309 -7.81 32.95 4.47
C MET A 309 -7.90 32.30 3.08
N LYS A 310 -6.92 32.50 2.22
CA LYS A 310 -6.81 31.93 0.87
C LYS A 310 -5.95 30.66 0.81
N LEU A 311 -5.59 30.07 1.93
CA LEU A 311 -4.77 28.86 1.98
C LEU A 311 -5.33 27.75 1.09
N SER A 312 -6.65 27.55 1.09
CA SER A 312 -7.32 26.51 0.29
C SER A 312 -7.21 26.71 -1.23
N ASP A 313 -6.87 27.91 -1.70
CA ASP A 313 -6.67 28.16 -3.13
C ASP A 313 -5.34 27.57 -3.62
N LYS A 314 -4.38 27.37 -2.71
CA LYS A 314 -3.01 26.93 -2.99
C LYS A 314 -2.60 25.60 -2.36
N VAL A 315 -3.39 25.09 -1.42
CA VAL A 315 -3.04 23.89 -0.66
C VAL A 315 -4.24 22.97 -0.51
N VAL A 316 -4.03 21.68 -0.71
CA VAL A 316 -4.96 20.62 -0.34
C VAL A 316 -4.21 19.48 0.36
N PHE A 317 -4.78 19.03 1.48
CA PHE A 317 -4.29 17.87 2.23
C PHE A 317 -5.20 16.68 1.97
N GLN A 318 -4.68 15.68 1.27
CA GLN A 318 -5.39 14.43 1.06
C GLN A 318 -5.02 13.44 2.16
N MET A 319 -6.01 13.07 2.95
CA MET A 319 -5.86 12.08 4.02
C MET A 319 -6.07 10.66 3.48
N ASN A 320 -4.98 9.90 3.42
CA ASN A 320 -5.00 8.52 2.97
C ASN A 320 -5.40 7.59 4.12
N ASP A 321 -6.66 7.18 4.15
CA ASP A 321 -7.38 6.57 5.26
C ASP A 321 -7.53 7.54 6.46
N THR A 322 -7.87 7.01 7.64
CA THR A 322 -8.07 7.80 8.86
C THR A 322 -6.78 8.13 9.62
N HIS A 323 -5.67 7.51 9.24
CA HIS A 323 -4.40 7.68 9.95
C HIS A 323 -3.95 9.15 10.08
N PRO A 324 -4.11 10.01 9.07
CA PRO A 324 -3.76 11.43 9.20
C PRO A 324 -4.91 12.34 9.64
N THR A 325 -6.01 11.83 10.15
CA THR A 325 -7.22 12.63 10.45
C THR A 325 -7.01 13.68 11.54
N VAL A 326 -6.02 13.53 12.40
CA VAL A 326 -5.60 14.60 13.35
C VAL A 326 -5.23 15.91 12.62
N ALA A 327 -4.99 15.87 11.31
CA ALA A 327 -4.75 17.04 10.48
C ALA A 327 -5.88 18.08 10.56
N VAL A 328 -7.11 17.64 10.74
CA VAL A 328 -8.27 18.54 10.91
C VAL A 328 -8.08 19.45 12.10
N ALA A 329 -7.87 18.87 13.28
CA ALA A 329 -7.70 19.63 14.51
C ALA A 329 -6.35 20.35 14.59
N GLU A 330 -5.29 19.78 14.02
CA GLU A 330 -3.98 20.42 13.98
C GLU A 330 -3.98 21.66 13.06
N LEU A 331 -4.63 21.63 11.91
CA LEU A 331 -4.78 22.80 11.06
C LEU A 331 -5.61 23.89 11.76
N MET A 332 -6.69 23.51 12.45
CA MET A 332 -7.45 24.42 13.30
C MET A 332 -6.55 25.07 14.37
N ARG A 333 -5.73 24.27 15.05
CA ARG A 333 -4.78 24.79 16.05
C ARG A 333 -3.81 25.82 15.45
N ILE A 334 -3.18 25.48 14.34
CA ILE A 334 -2.25 26.38 13.66
C ILE A 334 -2.95 27.68 13.29
N LEU A 335 -4.13 27.61 12.67
CA LEU A 335 -4.87 28.79 12.22
C LEU A 335 -5.37 29.67 13.37
N MET A 336 -5.82 29.07 14.49
CA MET A 336 -6.31 29.81 15.65
C MET A 336 -5.17 30.27 16.57
N ASP A 337 -4.32 29.34 16.99
CA ASP A 337 -3.36 29.61 18.08
C ASP A 337 -2.08 30.28 17.56
N GLN A 338 -1.69 30.08 16.30
CA GLN A 338 -0.49 30.68 15.70
C GLN A 338 -0.82 31.84 14.75
N GLU A 339 -1.86 31.69 13.92
CA GLU A 339 -2.22 32.72 12.93
C GLU A 339 -3.30 33.70 13.46
N GLY A 340 -3.89 33.41 14.61
CA GLY A 340 -4.80 34.33 15.32
C GLY A 340 -6.19 34.45 14.70
N LEU A 341 -6.64 33.44 13.90
CA LEU A 341 -8.00 33.42 13.37
C LEU A 341 -9.02 33.05 14.46
N GLY A 342 -10.23 33.57 14.34
CA GLY A 342 -11.36 33.05 15.09
C GLY A 342 -11.81 31.67 14.60
N TRP A 343 -12.61 30.96 15.41
CA TRP A 343 -13.08 29.61 15.10
C TRP A 343 -13.72 29.49 13.72
N ASP A 344 -14.68 30.35 13.40
CA ASP A 344 -15.45 30.25 12.16
C ASP A 344 -14.58 30.50 10.92
N GLN A 345 -13.60 31.40 11.02
CA GLN A 345 -12.61 31.65 9.97
C GLN A 345 -11.69 30.45 9.79
N ALA A 346 -11.14 29.91 10.87
CA ALA A 346 -10.29 28.73 10.86
C ALA A 346 -11.02 27.49 10.29
N TRP A 347 -12.28 27.31 10.69
CA TRP A 347 -13.11 26.22 10.16
C TRP A 347 -13.40 26.37 8.67
N ALA A 348 -13.72 27.60 8.22
CA ALA A 348 -13.99 27.90 6.81
C ALA A 348 -12.75 27.58 5.92
N VAL A 349 -11.54 27.80 6.43
CA VAL A 349 -10.30 27.45 5.73
C VAL A 349 -10.05 25.94 5.80
N THR A 350 -10.08 25.36 7.01
CA THR A 350 -9.78 23.94 7.23
C THR A 350 -10.69 23.03 6.43
N SER A 351 -12.01 23.29 6.45
CA SER A 351 -12.98 22.47 5.74
C SER A 351 -12.91 22.56 4.21
N LYS A 352 -12.10 23.44 3.65
CA LYS A 352 -11.79 23.52 2.22
C LYS A 352 -10.40 22.96 1.88
N CYS A 353 -9.57 22.70 2.89
CA CYS A 353 -8.19 22.23 2.70
C CYS A 353 -8.08 20.70 2.81
N VAL A 354 -8.97 20.02 3.53
CA VAL A 354 -8.83 18.58 3.83
C VAL A 354 -9.83 17.74 3.06
N ALA A 355 -9.35 16.64 2.49
CA ALA A 355 -10.15 15.62 1.81
C ALA A 355 -9.76 14.23 2.31
N TYR A 356 -10.70 13.30 2.34
CA TYR A 356 -10.56 11.99 2.94
C TYR A 356 -10.88 10.88 1.95
N THR A 357 -9.96 9.90 1.85
CA THR A 357 -10.17 8.64 1.16
C THR A 357 -10.36 7.51 2.16
N ASN A 358 -11.49 6.81 2.09
CA ASN A 358 -11.74 5.60 2.88
C ASN A 358 -11.20 4.38 2.15
N HIS A 359 -10.45 3.52 2.86
CA HIS A 359 -9.88 2.28 2.32
C HIS A 359 -10.44 1.00 2.96
N THR A 360 -11.41 1.12 3.87
CA THR A 360 -11.95 -0.01 4.60
C THR A 360 -13.47 -0.08 4.53
N ILE A 361 -14.02 -1.29 4.48
CA ILE A 361 -15.48 -1.53 4.53
C ILE A 361 -15.88 -1.98 5.94
N MET A 362 -15.00 -2.75 6.60
CA MET A 362 -15.32 -3.35 7.90
C MET A 362 -15.44 -2.26 8.98
N SER A 363 -16.62 -2.10 9.56
CA SER A 363 -16.89 -1.11 10.60
C SER A 363 -16.01 -1.27 11.85
N GLU A 364 -15.65 -2.51 12.21
CA GLU A 364 -14.74 -2.81 13.30
C GLU A 364 -13.29 -2.35 13.04
N ALA A 365 -12.91 -2.16 11.79
CA ALA A 365 -11.59 -1.67 11.39
C ALA A 365 -11.52 -0.13 11.31
N LEU A 366 -12.64 0.59 11.48
CA LEU A 366 -12.65 2.04 11.57
C LEU A 366 -11.98 2.49 12.88
N GLU A 367 -11.00 3.37 12.74
CA GLU A 367 -10.12 3.78 13.83
C GLU A 367 -10.85 4.56 14.94
N LYS A 368 -10.64 4.14 16.17
CA LYS A 368 -11.20 4.75 17.38
C LYS A 368 -10.11 4.88 18.41
N TRP A 369 -10.09 6.00 19.13
CA TRP A 369 -9.14 6.22 20.21
C TRP A 369 -9.88 6.41 21.54
N PRO A 370 -9.45 5.76 22.65
CA PRO A 370 -9.97 6.07 23.98
C PRO A 370 -9.78 7.55 24.31
N VAL A 371 -10.84 8.20 24.78
CA VAL A 371 -10.82 9.63 25.17
C VAL A 371 -9.72 9.91 26.18
N GLU A 372 -9.55 9.03 27.18
CA GLU A 372 -8.52 9.19 28.22
C GLU A 372 -7.12 9.24 27.62
N LEU A 373 -6.80 8.33 26.69
CA LEU A 373 -5.50 8.31 26.00
C LEU A 373 -5.31 9.57 25.15
N PHE A 374 -6.32 9.89 24.36
CA PHE A 374 -6.25 11.00 23.40
C PHE A 374 -6.12 12.36 24.10
N SER A 375 -6.96 12.61 25.10
CA SER A 375 -6.98 13.88 25.84
C SER A 375 -5.70 14.10 26.68
N ARG A 376 -5.10 13.03 27.17
CA ARG A 376 -3.83 13.10 27.90
C ARG A 376 -2.65 13.34 26.97
N LEU A 377 -2.60 12.67 25.83
CA LEU A 377 -1.47 12.77 24.90
C LEU A 377 -1.51 14.07 24.08
N LEU A 378 -2.70 14.49 23.66
CA LEU A 378 -2.94 15.62 22.77
C LEU A 378 -4.04 16.55 23.33
N PRO A 379 -3.81 17.22 24.46
CA PRO A 379 -4.86 17.94 25.16
C PRO A 379 -5.47 19.08 24.36
N ARG A 380 -4.69 19.87 23.64
CA ARG A 380 -5.20 20.96 22.81
C ARG A 380 -5.99 20.46 21.61
N ILE A 381 -5.48 19.44 20.94
CA ILE A 381 -6.14 18.77 19.81
C ILE A 381 -7.48 18.18 20.25
N TYR A 382 -7.52 17.55 21.39
CA TYR A 382 -8.76 16.98 21.95
C TYR A 382 -9.81 18.06 22.21
N GLN A 383 -9.44 19.20 22.80
CA GLN A 383 -10.38 20.35 22.99
C GLN A 383 -10.97 20.83 21.68
N ILE A 384 -10.19 20.89 20.61
CA ILE A 384 -10.66 21.30 19.30
C ILE A 384 -11.66 20.26 18.75
N ILE A 385 -11.36 18.97 18.88
CA ILE A 385 -12.27 17.89 18.46
C ILE A 385 -13.57 17.92 19.26
N GLU A 386 -13.53 18.19 20.57
CA GLU A 386 -14.73 18.34 21.40
C GLU A 386 -15.65 19.45 20.86
N GLU A 387 -15.09 20.60 20.49
CA GLU A 387 -15.87 21.72 19.96
C GLU A 387 -16.41 21.39 18.56
N ILE A 388 -15.64 20.71 17.71
CA ILE A 388 -16.14 20.21 16.42
C ILE A 388 -17.33 19.27 16.63
N ASN A 389 -17.20 18.32 17.57
CA ASN A 389 -18.24 17.37 17.92
C ASN A 389 -19.50 18.06 18.43
N ARG A 390 -19.37 19.04 19.32
CA ARG A 390 -20.48 19.81 19.88
C ARG A 390 -21.27 20.50 18.75
N ARG A 391 -20.59 21.21 17.88
CA ARG A 391 -21.20 21.92 16.74
C ARG A 391 -21.85 20.95 15.74
N PHE A 392 -21.22 19.83 15.49
CA PHE A 392 -21.77 18.80 14.61
C PHE A 392 -23.04 18.16 15.19
N ILE A 393 -23.06 17.86 16.50
CA ILE A 393 -24.26 17.33 17.17
C ILE A 393 -25.44 18.34 17.04
N GLU A 394 -25.20 19.63 17.19
CA GLU A 394 -26.21 20.67 16.97
C GLU A 394 -26.76 20.61 15.54
N GLN A 395 -25.95 20.44 14.54
CA GLN A 395 -26.40 20.27 13.14
C GLN A 395 -27.25 19.00 12.96
N VAL A 396 -26.84 17.87 13.55
CA VAL A 396 -27.64 16.63 13.52
C VAL A 396 -28.98 16.81 14.21
N GLN A 397 -29.03 17.49 15.37
CA GLN A 397 -30.27 17.79 16.09
C GLN A 397 -31.22 18.68 15.28
N GLN A 398 -30.67 19.67 14.58
CA GLN A 398 -31.47 20.56 13.71
C GLN A 398 -32.09 19.80 12.54
N LYS A 399 -31.33 18.90 11.91
CA LYS A 399 -31.80 18.11 10.76
C LYS A 399 -32.75 16.97 11.17
N TYR A 400 -32.52 16.37 12.34
CA TYR A 400 -33.27 15.21 12.87
C TYR A 400 -33.76 15.46 14.30
N PRO A 401 -34.73 16.38 14.52
CA PRO A 401 -35.20 16.74 15.85
C PRO A 401 -35.71 15.54 16.64
N GLY A 402 -35.20 15.35 17.85
CA GLY A 402 -35.62 14.27 18.78
C GLY A 402 -35.06 12.87 18.42
N ASN A 403 -34.27 12.75 17.40
CA ASN A 403 -33.65 11.46 17.01
C ASN A 403 -32.31 11.22 17.70
N TYR A 404 -32.35 10.81 18.96
CA TYR A 404 -31.16 10.54 19.77
C TYR A 404 -30.30 9.37 19.24
N GLU A 405 -30.89 8.43 18.52
CA GLU A 405 -30.19 7.32 17.92
C GLU A 405 -29.23 7.78 16.80
N LYS A 406 -29.69 8.69 15.95
CA LYS A 406 -28.85 9.32 14.93
C LYS A 406 -27.67 10.08 15.56
N ILE A 407 -27.90 10.83 16.62
CA ILE A 407 -26.85 11.55 17.34
C ILE A 407 -25.80 10.54 17.85
N ARG A 408 -26.25 9.47 18.51
CA ARG A 408 -25.35 8.43 19.04
C ARG A 408 -24.52 7.77 17.94
N LYS A 409 -25.12 7.46 16.81
CA LYS A 409 -24.44 6.80 15.68
C LYS A 409 -23.44 7.70 14.97
N MET A 410 -23.73 9.00 14.87
CA MET A 410 -22.95 9.93 14.07
C MET A 410 -21.94 10.76 14.86
N ALA A 411 -22.09 10.88 16.19
CA ALA A 411 -21.18 11.66 17.01
C ALA A 411 -19.72 11.27 16.78
N ILE A 412 -18.84 12.27 16.78
CA ILE A 412 -17.37 12.08 16.70
C ILE A 412 -16.84 11.50 18.01
N ILE A 413 -17.32 12.05 19.14
CA ILE A 413 -17.01 11.54 20.49
C ILE A 413 -18.26 10.94 21.08
N TYR A 414 -18.23 9.65 21.35
CA TYR A 414 -19.31 8.92 21.98
C TYR A 414 -18.77 7.66 22.67
N ASP A 415 -19.37 7.30 23.82
CA ASP A 415 -19.02 6.10 24.58
C ASP A 415 -17.52 5.99 24.93
N GLY A 416 -16.93 7.12 25.33
CA GLY A 416 -15.51 7.19 25.69
C GLY A 416 -14.52 7.00 24.54
N GLN A 417 -14.97 7.11 23.28
CA GLN A 417 -14.15 6.92 22.09
C GLN A 417 -14.19 8.15 21.19
N VAL A 418 -13.05 8.47 20.57
CA VAL A 418 -12.93 9.44 19.47
C VAL A 418 -12.94 8.64 18.16
N LYS A 419 -13.95 8.87 17.31
CA LYS A 419 -14.17 8.16 16.05
C LYS A 419 -13.57 8.96 14.90
N MET A 420 -12.42 8.52 14.39
CA MET A 420 -11.62 9.28 13.44
C MET A 420 -12.29 9.40 12.05
N ALA A 421 -12.95 8.35 11.57
CA ALA A 421 -13.69 8.43 10.30
C ALA A 421 -14.79 9.48 10.34
N HIS A 422 -15.53 9.59 11.48
CA HIS A 422 -16.57 10.60 11.65
C HIS A 422 -15.99 12.01 11.59
N LEU A 423 -14.85 12.24 12.27
CA LEU A 423 -14.15 13.53 12.20
C LEU A 423 -13.72 13.87 10.77
N ALA A 424 -13.14 12.91 10.05
CA ALA A 424 -12.71 13.10 8.68
C ALA A 424 -13.85 13.47 7.73
N ILE A 425 -15.02 12.82 7.87
CA ILE A 425 -16.20 13.09 7.06
C ILE A 425 -16.80 14.45 7.37
N VAL A 426 -16.92 14.79 8.64
CA VAL A 426 -17.48 16.08 9.08
C VAL A 426 -16.67 17.25 8.56
N ALA A 427 -15.36 17.19 8.69
CA ALA A 427 -14.45 18.27 8.30
C ALA A 427 -14.08 18.28 6.82
N GLY A 428 -13.92 17.10 6.20
CA GLY A 428 -13.49 17.00 4.80
C GLY A 428 -14.52 17.51 3.81
N PHE A 429 -14.06 18.19 2.74
CA PHE A 429 -14.95 18.63 1.66
C PHE A 429 -15.24 17.52 0.66
N SER A 430 -14.46 16.45 0.65
CA SER A 430 -14.63 15.27 -0.20
C SER A 430 -14.35 14.00 0.59
N VAL A 431 -15.22 13.00 0.40
CA VAL A 431 -15.09 11.64 0.93
C VAL A 431 -15.19 10.69 -0.25
N ASN A 432 -14.14 9.98 -0.58
CA ASN A 432 -14.20 9.03 -1.68
C ASN A 432 -13.94 7.59 -1.24
N GLY A 433 -14.66 6.67 -1.89
CA GLY A 433 -14.30 5.27 -1.94
C GLY A 433 -13.28 5.00 -3.04
N VAL A 434 -12.81 3.76 -3.13
CA VAL A 434 -11.67 3.38 -3.99
C VAL A 434 -12.01 2.33 -5.06
N ALA A 435 -13.26 1.95 -5.16
CA ALA A 435 -13.89 1.20 -6.24
C ALA A 435 -15.38 1.51 -6.26
N ARG A 436 -16.04 1.32 -7.39
CA ARG A 436 -17.46 1.65 -7.52
C ARG A 436 -18.32 0.91 -6.50
N LEU A 437 -18.17 -0.42 -6.39
CA LEU A 437 -18.92 -1.21 -5.41
C LEU A 437 -18.64 -0.76 -3.98
N HIS A 438 -17.38 -0.51 -3.63
CA HIS A 438 -17.01 0.01 -2.32
C HIS A 438 -17.74 1.31 -1.98
N THR A 439 -17.76 2.25 -2.91
CA THR A 439 -18.41 3.54 -2.73
C THR A 439 -19.93 3.38 -2.51
N GLU A 440 -20.58 2.47 -3.25
CA GLU A 440 -22.00 2.18 -3.06
C GLU A 440 -22.28 1.51 -1.70
N ILE A 441 -21.40 0.62 -1.22
CA ILE A 441 -21.51 0.04 0.13
C ILE A 441 -21.36 1.13 1.20
N LEU A 442 -20.41 2.05 1.05
CA LEU A 442 -20.25 3.19 1.97
C LEU A 442 -21.53 4.03 2.03
N LYS A 443 -22.08 4.43 0.88
CA LYS A 443 -23.27 5.27 0.78
C LYS A 443 -24.53 4.62 1.33
N ASN A 444 -24.74 3.33 1.05
CA ASN A 444 -26.00 2.65 1.33
C ASN A 444 -25.98 1.82 2.61
N GLN A 445 -24.80 1.53 3.15
CA GLN A 445 -24.63 0.64 4.29
C GLN A 445 -23.81 1.29 5.42
N GLU A 446 -22.49 1.32 5.29
CA GLU A 446 -21.57 1.62 6.39
C GLU A 446 -21.62 3.09 6.85
N LEU A 447 -21.69 4.03 5.91
CA LEU A 447 -21.74 5.47 6.16
C LEU A 447 -23.03 6.13 5.70
N LYS A 448 -24.11 5.35 5.65
CA LYS A 448 -25.43 5.79 5.16
C LYS A 448 -25.91 7.07 5.83
N ASP A 449 -25.81 7.16 7.16
CA ASP A 449 -26.27 8.34 7.90
C ASP A 449 -25.48 9.61 7.51
N PHE A 450 -24.18 9.47 7.24
CA PHE A 450 -23.35 10.57 6.76
C PHE A 450 -23.64 10.92 5.30
N TYR A 451 -23.91 9.94 4.46
CA TYR A 451 -24.32 10.19 3.08
C TYR A 451 -25.67 10.92 3.01
N GLU A 452 -26.63 10.55 3.84
CA GLU A 452 -27.89 11.29 3.97
C GLU A 452 -27.71 12.73 4.48
N MET A 453 -26.66 12.95 5.32
CA MET A 453 -26.33 14.28 5.86
C MET A 453 -25.61 15.16 4.84
N PHE A 454 -24.64 14.59 4.09
CA PHE A 454 -23.72 15.28 3.20
C PHE A 454 -23.56 14.55 1.86
N PRO A 455 -24.63 14.38 1.07
CA PRO A 455 -24.56 13.58 -0.17
C PRO A 455 -23.54 14.13 -1.18
N GLU A 456 -23.32 15.45 -1.17
CA GLU A 456 -22.41 16.16 -2.07
C GLU A 456 -20.93 15.84 -1.84
N LYS A 457 -20.56 15.35 -0.65
CA LYS A 457 -19.17 15.02 -0.34
C LYS A 457 -18.74 13.67 -0.93
N PHE A 458 -19.68 12.74 -1.12
CA PHE A 458 -19.38 11.34 -1.46
C PHE A 458 -19.18 11.14 -2.96
N ASN A 459 -18.05 10.56 -3.32
CA ASN A 459 -17.71 10.21 -4.69
C ASN A 459 -16.84 8.96 -4.77
N ASN A 460 -16.70 8.42 -5.98
CA ASN A 460 -15.83 7.28 -6.25
C ASN A 460 -14.59 7.70 -7.04
N LYS A 461 -13.43 7.18 -6.62
CA LYS A 461 -12.18 7.21 -7.38
C LYS A 461 -11.61 5.80 -7.40
N THR A 462 -11.92 5.05 -8.47
CA THR A 462 -11.39 3.70 -8.62
C THR A 462 -9.86 3.73 -8.64
N ASN A 463 -9.24 2.92 -7.79
CA ASN A 463 -7.79 2.81 -7.70
C ASN A 463 -7.16 2.45 -9.04
N GLY A 464 -5.87 2.69 -9.12
CA GLY A 464 -5.03 2.32 -10.25
C GLY A 464 -3.60 2.03 -9.80
N ILE A 465 -2.80 1.55 -10.73
CA ILE A 465 -1.40 1.22 -10.55
C ILE A 465 -0.55 1.93 -11.60
N THR A 466 0.72 2.18 -11.31
CA THR A 466 1.64 2.72 -12.31
C THR A 466 2.16 1.64 -13.23
N GLN A 467 1.92 1.80 -14.53
CA GLN A 467 2.46 0.92 -15.57
C GLN A 467 3.98 1.01 -15.71
N ARG A 468 4.59 2.09 -15.26
CA ARG A 468 6.05 2.27 -15.28
C ARG A 468 6.74 1.27 -14.36
N ARG A 469 6.24 1.08 -13.14
CA ARG A 469 6.77 0.06 -12.21
C ARG A 469 6.34 -1.36 -12.62
N PHE A 470 5.06 -1.60 -12.87
CA PHE A 470 4.51 -2.96 -12.96
C PHE A 470 4.50 -3.56 -14.36
N LEU A 471 4.85 -2.79 -15.39
CA LEU A 471 5.03 -3.30 -16.74
C LEU A 471 6.39 -2.88 -17.32
N LEU A 472 6.69 -1.59 -17.42
CA LEU A 472 7.93 -1.12 -18.04
C LEU A 472 9.18 -1.62 -17.30
N HIS A 473 9.22 -1.52 -15.98
CA HIS A 473 10.32 -2.03 -15.15
C HIS A 473 10.17 -3.52 -14.82
N GLY A 474 8.98 -3.91 -14.37
CA GLY A 474 8.75 -5.26 -13.83
C GLY A 474 8.67 -6.37 -14.87
N ASN A 475 8.35 -6.06 -16.14
CA ASN A 475 8.20 -7.03 -17.21
C ASN A 475 8.72 -6.47 -18.55
N GLN A 476 10.02 -6.26 -18.61
CA GLN A 476 10.68 -5.64 -19.77
C GLN A 476 10.43 -6.41 -21.07
N LEU A 477 10.37 -7.75 -21.02
CA LEU A 477 10.09 -8.56 -22.21
C LEU A 477 8.71 -8.22 -22.81
N LEU A 478 7.70 -8.11 -21.97
CA LEU A 478 6.35 -7.74 -22.42
C LEU A 478 6.29 -6.26 -22.84
N ALA A 479 6.93 -5.37 -22.10
CA ALA A 479 6.98 -3.94 -22.41
C ALA A 479 7.62 -3.68 -23.79
N ASN A 480 8.73 -4.36 -24.11
CA ASN A 480 9.39 -4.27 -25.40
C ASN A 480 8.49 -4.79 -26.53
N TRP A 481 7.88 -5.96 -26.34
CA TRP A 481 6.96 -6.54 -27.31
C TRP A 481 5.75 -5.62 -27.60
N ILE A 482 5.16 -5.03 -26.56
CA ILE A 482 4.06 -4.06 -26.72
C ILE A 482 4.53 -2.83 -27.51
N THR A 483 5.68 -2.28 -27.15
CA THR A 483 6.25 -1.09 -27.82
C THR A 483 6.54 -1.35 -29.29
N GLU A 484 7.02 -2.54 -29.65
CA GLU A 484 7.24 -2.95 -31.05
C GLU A 484 5.93 -3.03 -31.85
N HIS A 485 4.80 -3.38 -31.22
CA HIS A 485 3.51 -3.57 -31.90
C HIS A 485 2.65 -2.31 -31.97
N ILE A 486 2.65 -1.48 -30.94
CA ILE A 486 1.75 -0.31 -30.84
C ILE A 486 2.46 1.03 -30.57
N GLY A 487 3.79 1.04 -30.50
CA GLY A 487 4.57 2.23 -30.13
C GLY A 487 4.65 2.45 -28.63
N PRO A 488 5.41 3.47 -28.16
CA PRO A 488 5.72 3.72 -26.76
C PRO A 488 4.65 4.52 -26.00
N ASP A 489 3.60 5.01 -26.64
CA ASP A 489 2.63 5.94 -26.04
C ASP A 489 1.90 5.37 -24.81
N TRP A 490 1.81 4.03 -24.70
CA TRP A 490 1.19 3.34 -23.58
C TRP A 490 1.90 3.66 -22.24
N ILE A 491 3.17 4.03 -22.26
CA ILE A 491 3.96 4.32 -21.03
C ILE A 491 3.37 5.51 -20.28
N THR A 492 2.83 6.49 -20.98
CA THR A 492 2.18 7.69 -20.41
C THR A 492 0.67 7.74 -20.63
N ASP A 493 0.11 6.82 -21.39
CA ASP A 493 -1.33 6.65 -21.60
C ASP A 493 -1.68 5.17 -21.76
N LEU A 494 -1.99 4.52 -20.65
CA LEU A 494 -2.24 3.07 -20.63
C LEU A 494 -3.46 2.66 -21.47
N SER A 495 -4.37 3.59 -21.80
CA SER A 495 -5.51 3.32 -22.67
C SER A 495 -5.08 2.85 -24.07
N GLN A 496 -3.86 3.18 -24.48
CA GLN A 496 -3.27 2.76 -25.74
C GLN A 496 -3.15 1.22 -25.87
N LEU A 497 -3.11 0.50 -24.74
CA LEU A 497 -3.08 -0.98 -24.75
C LEU A 497 -4.30 -1.57 -25.48
N ASN A 498 -5.41 -0.84 -25.55
CA ASN A 498 -6.57 -1.31 -26.31
C ASN A 498 -6.27 -1.52 -27.82
N LYS A 499 -5.24 -0.87 -28.37
CA LYS A 499 -4.76 -1.10 -29.74
C LYS A 499 -4.29 -2.55 -29.96
N LEU A 500 -3.89 -3.25 -28.89
CA LEU A 500 -3.50 -4.65 -28.95
C LEU A 500 -4.66 -5.58 -29.35
N THR A 501 -5.90 -5.18 -29.14
CA THR A 501 -7.07 -6.03 -29.42
C THR A 501 -7.17 -6.50 -30.88
N VAL A 502 -6.56 -5.78 -31.84
CA VAL A 502 -6.50 -6.20 -33.24
C VAL A 502 -5.70 -7.51 -33.44
N TYR A 503 -4.81 -7.85 -32.48
CA TYR A 503 -4.00 -9.06 -32.49
C TYR A 503 -4.62 -10.22 -31.70
N ALA A 504 -5.82 -10.06 -31.12
CA ALA A 504 -6.43 -11.06 -30.24
C ALA A 504 -6.72 -12.43 -30.92
N ASP A 505 -6.80 -12.47 -32.23
CA ASP A 505 -6.98 -13.68 -33.03
C ASP A 505 -5.76 -14.01 -33.89
N ASP A 506 -4.66 -13.27 -33.74
CA ASP A 506 -3.39 -13.54 -34.45
C ASP A 506 -2.58 -14.61 -33.71
N GLU A 507 -2.50 -15.80 -34.29
CA GLU A 507 -1.83 -16.96 -33.65
C GLU A 507 -0.35 -16.70 -33.37
N LYS A 508 0.34 -15.92 -34.21
CA LYS A 508 1.76 -15.59 -34.02
C LYS A 508 1.92 -14.64 -32.83
N ALA A 509 1.12 -13.59 -32.75
CA ALA A 509 1.14 -12.63 -31.63
C ALA A 509 0.81 -13.32 -30.30
N LEU A 510 -0.19 -14.19 -30.28
CA LEU A 510 -0.55 -14.97 -29.10
C LEU A 510 0.58 -15.91 -28.68
N GLN A 511 1.24 -16.56 -29.63
CA GLN A 511 2.38 -17.45 -29.32
C GLN A 511 3.57 -16.66 -28.77
N GLU A 512 3.89 -15.52 -29.33
CA GLU A 512 4.96 -14.63 -28.83
C GLU A 512 4.66 -14.16 -27.41
N PHE A 513 3.43 -13.75 -27.16
CA PHE A 513 2.97 -13.33 -25.84
C PHE A 513 3.11 -14.47 -24.80
N MET A 514 2.70 -15.68 -25.14
CA MET A 514 2.83 -16.85 -24.23
C MET A 514 4.29 -17.29 -24.05
N ASN A 515 5.14 -17.13 -25.05
CA ASN A 515 6.57 -17.37 -24.91
C ASN A 515 7.23 -16.40 -23.92
N ILE A 516 6.81 -15.13 -23.90
CA ILE A 516 7.24 -14.14 -22.91
C ILE A 516 6.81 -14.60 -21.51
N LYS A 517 5.54 -14.99 -21.35
CA LYS A 517 5.04 -15.54 -20.08
C LYS A 517 5.88 -16.74 -19.64
N PHE A 518 6.16 -17.67 -20.52
CA PHE A 518 6.95 -18.85 -20.20
C PHE A 518 8.38 -18.51 -19.74
N ARG A 519 9.04 -17.55 -20.37
CA ARG A 519 10.36 -17.06 -19.94
C ARG A 519 10.31 -16.44 -18.54
N ASN A 520 9.26 -15.67 -18.23
CA ASN A 520 9.04 -15.13 -16.90
C ASN A 520 8.79 -16.26 -15.88
N LYS A 521 8.06 -17.29 -16.24
CA LYS A 521 7.84 -18.49 -15.40
C LYS A 521 9.14 -19.24 -15.11
N GLN A 522 10.01 -19.40 -16.11
CA GLN A 522 11.35 -20.00 -15.94
C GLN A 522 12.19 -19.19 -14.95
N ARG A 523 12.15 -17.86 -15.04
CA ARG A 523 12.86 -16.96 -14.09
C ARG A 523 12.34 -17.12 -12.66
N LEU A 524 11.02 -17.18 -12.48
CA LEU A 524 10.43 -17.39 -11.16
C LEU A 524 10.71 -18.80 -10.64
N ALA A 525 10.65 -19.83 -11.47
CA ALA A 525 10.99 -21.20 -11.09
C ALA A 525 12.44 -21.32 -10.58
N LYS A 526 13.38 -20.65 -11.24
CA LYS A 526 14.77 -20.55 -10.77
C LYS A 526 14.87 -19.87 -9.40
N TYR A 527 14.18 -18.74 -9.23
CA TYR A 527 14.13 -18.03 -7.95
C TYR A 527 13.58 -18.93 -6.82
N ILE A 528 12.50 -19.66 -7.09
CA ILE A 528 11.89 -20.60 -6.12
C ILE A 528 12.88 -21.72 -5.75
N LEU A 529 13.57 -22.29 -6.73
CA LEU A 529 14.58 -23.31 -6.46
C LEU A 529 15.72 -22.79 -5.57
N GLU A 530 16.22 -21.60 -5.86
CA GLU A 530 17.33 -20.98 -5.12
C GLU A 530 16.94 -20.56 -3.69
N HIS A 531 15.70 -20.12 -3.47
CA HIS A 531 15.26 -19.56 -2.18
C HIS A 531 14.42 -20.52 -1.34
N ASN A 532 13.65 -21.41 -1.98
CA ASN A 532 12.77 -22.36 -1.31
C ASN A 532 13.27 -23.80 -1.38
N GLY A 533 14.25 -24.11 -2.24
CA GLY A 533 14.73 -25.47 -2.48
C GLY A 533 13.67 -26.38 -3.13
N VAL A 534 12.64 -25.81 -3.74
CA VAL A 534 11.55 -26.54 -4.40
C VAL A 534 11.71 -26.44 -5.91
N GLU A 535 11.82 -27.59 -6.58
CA GLU A 535 11.80 -27.64 -8.03
C GLU A 535 10.35 -27.57 -8.52
N VAL A 536 10.05 -26.58 -9.36
CA VAL A 536 8.73 -26.39 -9.98
C VAL A 536 8.83 -26.42 -11.48
N ASP A 537 7.84 -27.05 -12.14
CA ASP A 537 7.78 -27.13 -13.59
C ASP A 537 7.18 -25.81 -14.16
N PRO A 538 7.91 -25.06 -15.00
CA PRO A 538 7.36 -23.85 -15.66
C PRO A 538 6.18 -24.13 -16.59
N HIS A 539 5.96 -25.40 -17.02
CA HIS A 539 4.79 -25.79 -17.80
C HIS A 539 3.53 -25.95 -16.94
N SER A 540 3.67 -26.12 -15.62
CA SER A 540 2.51 -26.18 -14.72
C SER A 540 1.77 -24.84 -14.67
N ILE A 541 0.50 -24.87 -14.26
CA ILE A 541 -0.26 -23.63 -14.01
C ILE A 541 0.33 -22.94 -12.79
N PHE A 542 0.80 -21.71 -12.94
CA PHE A 542 1.22 -20.89 -11.81
C PHE A 542 0.02 -20.14 -11.24
N ASP A 543 -0.56 -20.72 -10.19
CA ASP A 543 -1.71 -20.21 -9.44
C ASP A 543 -1.19 -19.39 -8.24
N VAL A 544 -1.44 -18.08 -8.25
CA VAL A 544 -0.71 -17.15 -7.39
C VAL A 544 -1.64 -16.35 -6.49
N GLN A 545 -1.41 -16.44 -5.18
CA GLN A 545 -2.03 -15.58 -4.17
C GLN A 545 -0.94 -14.89 -3.35
N VAL A 546 -0.61 -13.65 -3.71
CA VAL A 546 0.37 -12.82 -3.02
C VAL A 546 -0.26 -11.53 -2.56
N LYS A 547 -0.41 -11.39 -1.26
CA LYS A 547 -1.01 -10.25 -0.56
C LYS A 547 -0.83 -10.40 0.94
N ARG A 548 -1.05 -9.31 1.71
CA ARG A 548 -1.06 -9.38 3.17
C ARG A 548 -1.97 -10.51 3.64
N LEU A 549 -1.54 -11.27 4.65
CA LEU A 549 -2.37 -12.32 5.22
C LEU A 549 -3.42 -11.73 6.14
N HIS A 550 -4.68 -12.00 5.81
CA HIS A 550 -5.83 -11.67 6.63
C HIS A 550 -6.93 -12.70 6.37
N GLU A 551 -7.73 -13.04 7.39
CA GLU A 551 -8.78 -14.06 7.27
C GLU A 551 -9.80 -13.73 6.16
N TYR A 552 -10.18 -12.45 5.97
CA TYR A 552 -11.12 -12.07 4.93
C TYR A 552 -10.59 -12.23 3.50
N LYS A 553 -9.25 -12.24 3.32
CA LYS A 553 -8.60 -12.50 2.01
C LYS A 553 -8.59 -13.98 1.64
N ARG A 554 -8.93 -14.81 2.59
CA ARG A 554 -9.22 -16.25 2.47
C ARG A 554 -8.09 -17.11 1.90
N GLN A 555 -6.84 -16.83 2.29
CA GLN A 555 -5.75 -17.78 2.04
C GLN A 555 -6.08 -19.17 2.59
N LEU A 556 -6.87 -19.23 3.68
CA LEU A 556 -7.37 -20.49 4.22
C LEU A 556 -8.24 -21.24 3.22
N LEU A 557 -9.15 -20.57 2.50
CA LEU A 557 -9.96 -21.21 1.43
C LEU A 557 -9.07 -21.85 0.36
N ASN A 558 -8.03 -21.13 -0.07
CA ASN A 558 -7.09 -21.62 -1.08
C ASN A 558 -6.37 -22.89 -0.60
N ILE A 559 -5.78 -22.87 0.60
CA ILE A 559 -5.03 -24.03 1.09
C ILE A 559 -5.93 -25.22 1.40
N LEU A 560 -7.16 -25.02 1.87
CA LEU A 560 -8.14 -26.08 2.04
C LEU A 560 -8.53 -26.72 0.71
N HIS A 561 -8.65 -25.94 -0.35
CA HIS A 561 -8.86 -26.46 -1.70
C HIS A 561 -7.65 -27.25 -2.21
N VAL A 562 -6.43 -26.83 -1.91
CA VAL A 562 -5.22 -27.62 -2.21
C VAL A 562 -5.29 -29.00 -1.54
N ILE A 563 -5.69 -29.07 -0.28
CA ILE A 563 -5.88 -30.34 0.44
C ILE A 563 -6.96 -31.19 -0.24
N TYR A 564 -8.05 -30.57 -0.67
CA TYR A 564 -9.12 -31.24 -1.42
C TYR A 564 -8.60 -31.88 -2.72
N LEU A 565 -7.84 -31.14 -3.52
CA LEU A 565 -7.21 -31.64 -4.75
C LEU A 565 -6.20 -32.77 -4.46
N TYR A 566 -5.42 -32.62 -3.40
CA TYR A 566 -4.46 -33.65 -2.97
C TYR A 566 -5.16 -34.96 -2.61
N ASN A 567 -6.27 -34.90 -1.87
CA ASN A 567 -7.09 -36.08 -1.54
C ASN A 567 -7.65 -36.75 -2.79
N ASP A 568 -8.18 -35.97 -3.72
CA ASP A 568 -8.72 -36.48 -4.98
C ASP A 568 -7.64 -37.19 -5.81
N LEU A 569 -6.44 -36.61 -5.94
CA LEU A 569 -5.34 -37.25 -6.65
C LEU A 569 -4.80 -38.50 -5.96
N LYS A 570 -4.84 -38.58 -4.63
CA LYS A 570 -4.48 -39.81 -3.90
C LYS A 570 -5.48 -40.96 -4.14
N MET A 571 -6.75 -40.64 -4.25
CA MET A 571 -7.80 -41.62 -4.55
C MET A 571 -7.82 -41.99 -6.03
N HIS A 572 -7.45 -41.06 -6.91
CA HIS A 572 -7.53 -41.19 -8.37
C HIS A 572 -6.23 -40.77 -9.04
N PRO A 573 -5.08 -41.45 -8.81
CA PRO A 573 -3.77 -41.03 -9.34
C PRO A 573 -3.70 -41.04 -10.88
N GLU A 574 -4.58 -41.80 -11.54
CA GLU A 574 -4.72 -41.89 -13.00
C GLU A 574 -5.52 -40.72 -13.59
N LYS A 575 -6.13 -39.87 -12.79
CA LYS A 575 -6.95 -38.76 -13.25
C LYS A 575 -6.19 -37.83 -14.16
N ASP A 576 -6.83 -37.43 -15.25
CA ASP A 576 -6.33 -36.37 -16.14
C ASP A 576 -6.37 -35.00 -15.40
N PHE A 577 -5.29 -34.71 -14.70
CA PHE A 577 -5.08 -33.49 -13.93
C PHE A 577 -3.89 -32.73 -14.52
N TYR A 578 -4.11 -31.45 -14.85
CA TYR A 578 -3.03 -30.61 -15.36
C TYR A 578 -2.14 -30.16 -14.19
N PRO A 579 -0.80 -30.34 -14.26
CA PRO A 579 0.11 -29.96 -13.17
C PRO A 579 -0.07 -28.49 -12.73
N ARG A 580 -0.07 -28.24 -11.44
CA ARG A 580 -0.33 -26.94 -10.86
C ARG A 580 0.63 -26.63 -9.72
N THR A 581 1.19 -25.41 -9.76
CA THR A 581 2.02 -24.86 -8.70
C THR A 581 1.25 -23.75 -8.01
N PHE A 582 0.90 -23.96 -6.75
CA PHE A 582 0.25 -22.95 -5.90
C PHE A 582 1.31 -22.12 -5.20
N ILE A 583 1.36 -20.81 -5.52
CA ILE A 583 2.37 -19.89 -5.03
C ILE A 583 1.71 -18.89 -4.08
N PHE A 584 2.15 -18.92 -2.81
CA PHE A 584 1.73 -18.00 -1.77
C PHE A 584 2.86 -17.03 -1.43
N GLY A 585 2.48 -15.82 -1.05
CA GLY A 585 3.38 -14.84 -0.46
C GLY A 585 2.55 -13.91 0.41
N ALA A 586 2.87 -13.83 1.70
CA ALA A 586 2.07 -13.06 2.63
C ALA A 586 2.84 -12.75 3.91
N LYS A 587 2.70 -11.51 4.41
CA LYS A 587 3.10 -11.15 5.77
C LYS A 587 1.86 -11.03 6.64
N ALA A 588 1.88 -11.67 7.82
CA ALA A 588 0.87 -11.49 8.86
C ALA A 588 1.33 -10.43 9.86
N SER A 589 0.42 -9.62 10.41
CA SER A 589 0.73 -8.74 11.52
C SER A 589 1.26 -9.55 12.71
N ALA A 590 2.28 -9.04 13.41
CA ALA A 590 3.00 -9.78 14.46
C ALA A 590 2.09 -10.33 15.57
N GLY A 591 1.07 -9.56 15.96
CA GLY A 591 0.08 -9.95 16.98
C GLY A 591 -1.13 -10.72 16.46
N TYR A 592 -1.21 -11.02 15.15
CA TYR A 592 -2.34 -11.71 14.54
C TYR A 592 -2.10 -13.23 14.50
N HIS A 593 -2.35 -13.89 15.62
CA HIS A 593 -2.03 -15.32 15.82
C HIS A 593 -2.72 -16.24 14.81
N THR A 594 -4.01 -16.03 14.51
CA THR A 594 -4.75 -16.82 13.52
C THR A 594 -4.11 -16.72 12.13
N ALA A 595 -3.74 -15.52 11.71
CA ALA A 595 -3.08 -15.30 10.42
C ALA A 595 -1.70 -15.99 10.37
N LYS A 596 -0.92 -15.91 11.43
CA LYS A 596 0.38 -16.61 11.54
C LYS A 596 0.20 -18.13 11.51
N LYS A 597 -0.85 -18.65 12.10
CA LYS A 597 -1.19 -20.09 12.07
C LYS A 597 -1.60 -20.55 10.66
N ILE A 598 -2.25 -19.71 9.87
CA ILE A 598 -2.56 -20.00 8.46
C ILE A 598 -1.26 -20.12 7.64
N ILE A 599 -0.27 -19.28 7.89
CA ILE A 599 1.07 -19.42 7.26
C ILE A 599 1.69 -20.77 7.61
N LYS A 600 1.63 -21.17 8.89
CA LYS A 600 2.13 -22.48 9.33
C LYS A 600 1.38 -23.61 8.64
N LEU A 601 0.06 -23.53 8.47
CA LEU A 601 -0.73 -24.53 7.76
C LEU A 601 -0.28 -24.65 6.30
N ILE A 602 -0.11 -23.54 5.59
CA ILE A 602 0.35 -23.53 4.19
C ILE A 602 1.69 -24.28 4.07
N ASN A 603 2.64 -23.98 4.94
CA ASN A 603 3.95 -24.63 4.92
C ASN A 603 3.87 -26.11 5.33
N SER A 604 3.01 -26.47 6.28
CA SER A 604 2.79 -27.88 6.69
C SER A 604 2.16 -28.70 5.57
N VAL A 605 1.20 -28.14 4.84
CA VAL A 605 0.62 -28.79 3.66
C VAL A 605 1.68 -28.93 2.56
N ALA A 606 2.50 -27.88 2.32
CA ALA A 606 3.61 -27.92 1.37
C ALA A 606 4.58 -29.08 1.67
N ASP A 607 4.98 -29.25 2.93
CA ASP A 607 5.89 -30.32 3.36
C ASP A 607 5.34 -31.71 3.04
N VAL A 608 4.04 -31.92 3.21
CA VAL A 608 3.40 -33.22 2.91
C VAL A 608 3.21 -33.39 1.40
N VAL A 609 2.58 -32.43 0.73
CA VAL A 609 2.17 -32.55 -0.68
C VAL A 609 3.37 -32.59 -1.62
N ASN A 610 4.37 -31.72 -1.40
CA ASN A 610 5.56 -31.65 -2.27
C ASN A 610 6.42 -32.91 -2.22
N ASN A 611 6.36 -33.66 -1.13
CA ASN A 611 7.18 -34.84 -0.90
C ASN A 611 6.43 -36.18 -1.05
N ASP A 612 5.13 -36.16 -1.40
CA ASP A 612 4.37 -37.38 -1.64
C ASP A 612 4.56 -37.87 -3.08
N PRO A 613 5.29 -38.98 -3.29
CA PRO A 613 5.50 -39.54 -4.63
C PRO A 613 4.24 -40.07 -5.29
N SER A 614 3.20 -40.39 -4.51
CA SER A 614 1.97 -40.98 -5.02
C SER A 614 1.19 -40.08 -5.97
N ILE A 615 1.35 -38.75 -5.86
CA ILE A 615 0.72 -37.74 -6.73
C ILE A 615 1.62 -37.29 -7.89
N GLN A 616 2.81 -37.91 -8.02
CA GLN A 616 3.74 -37.73 -9.15
C GLN A 616 4.14 -36.27 -9.41
N GLY A 617 4.20 -35.44 -8.38
CA GLY A 617 4.55 -34.02 -8.52
C GLY A 617 3.48 -33.14 -9.22
N LYS A 618 2.26 -33.67 -9.43
CA LYS A 618 1.17 -32.94 -10.09
C LYS A 618 0.74 -31.66 -9.35
N ILE A 619 0.95 -31.59 -8.04
CA ILE A 619 0.74 -30.40 -7.21
C ILE A 619 2.05 -30.04 -6.52
N LYS A 620 2.42 -28.78 -6.60
CA LYS A 620 3.47 -28.16 -5.78
C LYS A 620 2.88 -26.98 -5.03
N VAL A 621 3.31 -26.77 -3.79
CA VAL A 621 2.93 -25.65 -2.94
C VAL A 621 4.19 -24.93 -2.51
N VAL A 622 4.22 -23.61 -2.75
CA VAL A 622 5.38 -22.76 -2.44
C VAL A 622 4.92 -21.57 -1.64
N PHE A 623 5.60 -21.28 -0.54
CA PHE A 623 5.44 -20.04 0.21
C PHE A 623 6.69 -19.17 0.02
N ILE A 624 6.55 -18.07 -0.72
CA ILE A 624 7.66 -17.14 -0.97
C ILE A 624 7.86 -16.26 0.26
N GLU A 625 9.03 -16.40 0.89
CA GLU A 625 9.43 -15.66 2.08
C GLU A 625 9.58 -14.16 1.77
N ASN A 626 9.19 -13.33 2.72
CA ASN A 626 9.41 -11.89 2.69
C ASN A 626 8.89 -11.20 1.42
N TYR A 627 7.62 -11.43 1.10
CA TYR A 627 6.94 -10.78 -0.02
C TYR A 627 7.05 -9.25 0.09
N ARG A 628 7.60 -8.62 -0.95
CA ARG A 628 7.86 -7.18 -1.04
C ARG A 628 7.86 -6.73 -2.51
N VAL A 629 7.99 -5.42 -2.78
CA VAL A 629 7.88 -4.90 -4.15
C VAL A 629 8.90 -5.53 -5.10
N SER A 630 10.15 -5.69 -4.68
CA SER A 630 11.22 -6.20 -5.56
C SER A 630 11.00 -7.64 -6.04
N ASN A 631 10.44 -8.55 -5.21
CA ASN A 631 10.09 -9.89 -5.67
C ASN A 631 8.67 -9.97 -6.27
N ALA A 632 7.80 -9.05 -5.90
CA ALA A 632 6.44 -8.97 -6.45
C ALA A 632 6.43 -8.76 -7.97
N GLU A 633 7.29 -7.90 -8.51
CA GLU A 633 7.39 -7.62 -9.95
C GLU A 633 7.62 -8.91 -10.76
N MET A 634 8.55 -9.75 -10.31
CA MET A 634 8.82 -11.06 -10.92
C MET A 634 7.62 -12.01 -10.83
N ILE A 635 6.93 -12.02 -9.69
CA ILE A 635 5.77 -12.88 -9.45
C ILE A 635 4.61 -12.48 -10.36
N PHE A 636 4.29 -11.18 -10.47
CA PHE A 636 3.22 -10.70 -11.35
C PHE A 636 3.48 -11.05 -12.83
N ALA A 637 4.72 -10.88 -13.28
CA ALA A 637 5.10 -11.19 -14.66
C ALA A 637 4.96 -12.68 -15.01
N ALA A 638 5.15 -13.56 -14.02
CA ALA A 638 5.15 -15.03 -14.19
C ALA A 638 3.80 -15.71 -13.91
N ALA A 639 2.84 -15.03 -13.30
CA ALA A 639 1.58 -15.65 -12.91
C ALA A 639 0.72 -16.05 -14.11
N ASP A 640 0.10 -17.24 -14.02
CA ASP A 640 -0.97 -17.66 -14.93
C ASP A 640 -2.34 -17.28 -14.39
N VAL A 641 -2.57 -17.44 -13.10
CA VAL A 641 -3.86 -17.23 -12.43
C VAL A 641 -3.69 -16.26 -11.27
N SER A 642 -4.55 -15.26 -11.22
CA SER A 642 -4.64 -14.24 -10.18
C SER A 642 -5.73 -14.57 -9.18
N GLU A 643 -5.35 -14.95 -7.97
CA GLU A 643 -6.25 -15.30 -6.87
C GLU A 643 -6.76 -14.05 -6.15
N GLN A 644 -8.03 -13.69 -6.37
CA GLN A 644 -8.71 -12.52 -5.81
C GLN A 644 -10.00 -12.94 -5.10
N ILE A 645 -9.85 -13.81 -4.10
CA ILE A 645 -10.89 -14.64 -3.49
C ILE A 645 -11.39 -14.12 -2.14
N CYS A 646 -11.29 -12.83 -1.88
CA CYS A 646 -11.83 -12.22 -0.66
C CYS A 646 -13.32 -12.56 -0.47
N THR A 647 -13.77 -12.63 0.78
CA THR A 647 -15.21 -12.66 1.04
C THR A 647 -15.84 -11.41 0.43
N ALA A 648 -16.90 -11.56 -0.35
CA ALA A 648 -17.58 -10.44 -0.99
C ALA A 648 -18.04 -9.40 0.05
N SER A 649 -17.99 -8.13 -0.29
CA SER A 649 -18.22 -6.97 0.59
C SER A 649 -17.08 -6.64 1.57
N LYS A 650 -15.92 -7.26 1.50
CA LYS A 650 -14.81 -7.04 2.47
C LYS A 650 -13.60 -6.32 1.87
N GLU A 651 -13.26 -6.57 0.62
CA GLU A 651 -12.16 -5.86 -0.06
C GLU A 651 -12.67 -4.56 -0.70
N ALA A 652 -12.16 -3.42 -0.25
CA ALA A 652 -12.58 -2.12 -0.78
C ALA A 652 -12.26 -1.99 -2.29
N SER A 653 -11.08 -2.36 -2.70
CA SER A 653 -10.66 -2.35 -4.10
C SER A 653 -9.79 -3.55 -4.45
N GLY A 654 -8.67 -3.71 -3.77
CA GLY A 654 -7.52 -4.45 -4.26
C GLY A 654 -6.76 -3.64 -5.31
N THR A 655 -5.46 -3.90 -5.42
CA THR A 655 -4.60 -3.39 -6.50
C THR A 655 -3.74 -4.49 -7.10
N GLY A 656 -3.52 -5.59 -6.36
CA GLY A 656 -2.88 -6.80 -6.89
C GLY A 656 -3.61 -7.37 -8.09
N ASN A 657 -4.93 -7.38 -8.07
CA ASN A 657 -5.79 -7.76 -9.19
C ASN A 657 -5.46 -7.00 -10.49
N MET A 658 -5.21 -5.69 -10.41
CA MET A 658 -4.85 -4.84 -11.56
C MET A 658 -3.45 -5.16 -12.09
N LYS A 659 -2.49 -5.45 -11.21
CA LYS A 659 -1.11 -5.82 -11.57
C LYS A 659 -1.05 -7.15 -12.30
N PHE A 660 -1.80 -8.14 -11.83
CA PHE A 660 -1.95 -9.42 -12.50
C PHE A 660 -2.63 -9.27 -13.87
N MET A 661 -3.72 -8.52 -13.95
CA MET A 661 -4.43 -8.25 -15.21
C MET A 661 -3.50 -7.61 -16.23
N LEU A 662 -2.75 -6.58 -15.84
CA LEU A 662 -1.79 -5.90 -16.70
C LEU A 662 -0.72 -6.85 -17.24
N ASN A 663 -0.30 -7.84 -16.46
CA ASN A 663 0.70 -8.85 -16.84
C ASN A 663 0.11 -10.12 -17.48
N GLY A 664 -1.17 -10.11 -17.84
CA GLY A 664 -1.80 -11.19 -18.58
C GLY A 664 -2.13 -12.43 -17.74
N ALA A 665 -2.55 -12.23 -16.48
CA ALA A 665 -3.07 -13.31 -15.63
C ALA A 665 -4.58 -13.12 -15.43
N PRO A 666 -5.44 -13.99 -16.00
CA PRO A 666 -6.87 -14.00 -15.73
C PRO A 666 -7.17 -14.14 -14.23
N THR A 667 -8.21 -13.45 -13.79
CA THR A 667 -8.64 -13.43 -12.40
C THR A 667 -9.57 -14.60 -12.08
N ILE A 668 -9.27 -15.35 -11.00
CA ILE A 668 -10.27 -16.13 -10.27
C ILE A 668 -10.62 -15.35 -9.00
N GLY A 669 -11.90 -15.07 -8.79
CA GLY A 669 -12.27 -14.21 -7.67
C GLY A 669 -13.77 -14.09 -7.43
N THR A 670 -14.09 -13.32 -6.41
CA THR A 670 -15.46 -12.93 -6.07
C THR A 670 -15.81 -11.58 -6.70
N MET A 671 -17.10 -11.32 -6.88
CA MET A 671 -17.59 -10.01 -7.36
C MET A 671 -17.53 -8.97 -6.23
N ASP A 672 -16.30 -8.52 -5.95
CA ASP A 672 -15.97 -7.60 -4.87
C ASP A 672 -14.90 -6.59 -5.29
N GLY A 673 -14.91 -5.42 -4.68
CA GLY A 673 -13.95 -4.36 -4.94
C GLY A 673 -13.80 -4.05 -6.42
N ALA A 674 -12.55 -3.89 -6.86
CA ALA A 674 -12.23 -3.62 -8.27
C ALA A 674 -12.38 -4.84 -9.19
N ASN A 675 -12.58 -6.05 -8.66
CA ASN A 675 -12.84 -7.22 -9.51
C ASN A 675 -14.07 -7.03 -10.39
N VAL A 676 -15.11 -6.35 -9.88
CA VAL A 676 -16.31 -6.01 -10.65
C VAL A 676 -15.95 -5.24 -11.91
N GLU A 677 -15.13 -4.21 -11.77
CA GLU A 677 -14.73 -3.35 -12.88
C GLU A 677 -13.73 -4.06 -13.81
N ILE A 678 -12.89 -4.96 -13.30
CA ILE A 678 -11.99 -5.81 -14.11
C ILE A 678 -12.82 -6.71 -15.03
N VAL A 679 -13.84 -7.36 -14.51
CA VAL A 679 -14.72 -8.23 -15.29
C VAL A 679 -15.49 -7.44 -16.38
N GLU A 680 -15.96 -6.25 -16.05
CA GLU A 680 -16.60 -5.35 -17.02
C GLU A 680 -15.68 -4.98 -18.17
N GLU A 681 -14.40 -4.71 -17.91
CA GLU A 681 -13.43 -4.35 -18.94
C GLU A 681 -13.01 -5.53 -19.81
N VAL A 682 -12.82 -6.72 -19.21
CA VAL A 682 -12.25 -7.88 -19.91
C VAL A 682 -13.30 -8.84 -20.46
N GLY A 683 -14.53 -8.80 -19.92
CA GLY A 683 -15.60 -9.75 -20.23
C GLY A 683 -15.63 -10.94 -19.28
N GLU A 684 -16.82 -11.43 -18.96
CA GLU A 684 -17.02 -12.58 -18.04
C GLU A 684 -16.35 -13.86 -18.56
N GLU A 685 -16.25 -14.03 -19.86
CA GLU A 685 -15.59 -15.17 -20.52
C GLU A 685 -14.07 -15.22 -20.30
N ASN A 686 -13.48 -14.12 -19.86
CA ASN A 686 -12.04 -13.97 -19.63
C ASN A 686 -11.66 -13.87 -18.14
N ALA A 687 -12.57 -14.26 -17.27
CA ALA A 687 -12.39 -14.33 -15.82
C ALA A 687 -13.16 -15.52 -15.25
N PHE A 688 -12.84 -15.91 -14.00
CA PHE A 688 -13.44 -17.08 -13.32
C PHE A 688 -14.09 -16.65 -12.02
N MET A 689 -15.31 -16.11 -12.11
CA MET A 689 -16.01 -15.60 -10.95
C MET A 689 -16.80 -16.68 -10.22
N PHE A 690 -16.86 -16.56 -8.89
CA PHE A 690 -17.53 -17.52 -8.00
C PHE A 690 -18.03 -16.85 -6.74
N GLY A 691 -18.78 -17.60 -5.93
CA GLY A 691 -19.13 -17.25 -4.57
C GLY A 691 -20.38 -16.39 -4.43
N MET A 692 -20.74 -16.17 -3.18
CA MET A 692 -21.88 -15.33 -2.81
C MET A 692 -21.65 -13.87 -3.18
N SER A 693 -22.71 -13.17 -3.51
CA SER A 693 -22.68 -11.72 -3.75
C SER A 693 -22.50 -10.93 -2.45
N SER A 694 -22.07 -9.67 -2.57
CA SER A 694 -21.99 -8.75 -1.43
C SER A 694 -23.33 -8.62 -0.68
N ASP A 695 -24.45 -8.57 -1.40
CA ASP A 695 -25.77 -8.47 -0.79
C ASP A 695 -26.14 -9.72 0.00
N GLN A 696 -25.80 -10.91 -0.51
CA GLN A 696 -26.03 -12.17 0.21
C GLN A 696 -25.21 -12.23 1.49
N ILE A 697 -23.93 -11.85 1.44
CA ILE A 697 -23.06 -11.81 2.62
C ILE A 697 -23.62 -10.84 3.66
N ILE A 698 -23.90 -9.60 3.27
CA ILE A 698 -24.46 -8.58 4.16
C ILE A 698 -25.79 -9.04 4.78
N ASN A 699 -26.63 -9.69 3.99
CA ASN A 699 -27.90 -10.23 4.50
C ASN A 699 -27.66 -11.31 5.56
N TYR A 700 -26.75 -12.28 5.33
CA TYR A 700 -26.41 -13.28 6.34
C TYR A 700 -25.79 -12.68 7.59
N GLU A 701 -24.95 -11.65 7.44
CA GLU A 701 -24.35 -10.95 8.58
C GLU A 701 -25.38 -10.23 9.45
N ARG A 702 -26.41 -9.64 8.85
CA ARG A 702 -27.47 -8.90 9.56
C ARG A 702 -28.57 -9.78 10.11
N ASN A 703 -29.03 -10.73 9.32
CA ASN A 703 -30.25 -11.49 9.59
C ASN A 703 -30.00 -12.95 10.03
N GLY A 704 -28.71 -13.41 9.97
CA GLY A 704 -28.38 -14.80 10.24
C GLY A 704 -28.83 -15.75 9.12
N GLY A 705 -28.95 -17.02 9.45
CA GLY A 705 -29.43 -18.08 8.53
C GLY A 705 -28.33 -18.84 7.79
N TYR A 706 -27.04 -18.47 8.01
CA TYR A 706 -25.90 -19.25 7.52
C TYR A 706 -25.46 -20.28 8.57
N ASP A 707 -25.38 -21.55 8.19
CA ASP A 707 -24.95 -22.65 9.06
C ASP A 707 -23.83 -23.49 8.40
N PRO A 708 -22.56 -23.27 8.78
CA PRO A 708 -21.45 -24.07 8.26
C PRO A 708 -21.49 -25.54 8.71
N ASN A 709 -22.12 -25.86 9.85
CA ASN A 709 -22.26 -27.24 10.30
C ASN A 709 -23.17 -28.05 9.39
N PHE A 710 -24.19 -27.45 8.79
CA PHE A 710 -24.97 -28.10 7.77
C PHE A 710 -24.09 -28.58 6.61
N ILE A 711 -23.22 -27.69 6.08
CA ILE A 711 -22.29 -28.03 5.00
C ILE A 711 -21.34 -29.14 5.42
N TYR A 712 -20.74 -29.05 6.60
CA TYR A 712 -19.84 -30.08 7.17
C TYR A 712 -20.51 -31.45 7.28
N ASN A 713 -21.78 -31.47 7.65
CA ASN A 713 -22.51 -32.76 7.85
C ASN A 713 -22.92 -33.41 6.54
N ILE A 714 -23.27 -32.65 5.51
CA ILE A 714 -23.72 -33.19 4.23
C ILE A 714 -22.58 -33.43 3.22
N ASP A 715 -21.49 -32.68 3.31
CA ASP A 715 -20.38 -32.76 2.37
C ASP A 715 -19.21 -33.53 2.97
N THR A 716 -19.10 -34.80 2.56
CA THR A 716 -18.08 -35.74 3.10
C THR A 716 -16.66 -35.36 2.72
N GLU A 717 -16.45 -34.74 1.55
CA GLU A 717 -15.11 -34.31 1.09
C GLU A 717 -14.63 -33.09 1.84
N ILE A 718 -15.49 -32.05 2.04
CA ILE A 718 -15.19 -30.90 2.89
C ILE A 718 -14.91 -31.38 4.32
N ARG A 719 -15.74 -32.28 4.86
CA ARG A 719 -15.54 -32.84 6.21
C ARG A 719 -14.17 -33.51 6.32
N GLN A 720 -13.77 -34.31 5.32
CA GLN A 720 -12.46 -34.96 5.31
C GLN A 720 -11.33 -33.95 5.35
N VAL A 721 -11.38 -32.90 4.53
CA VAL A 721 -10.39 -31.80 4.52
C VAL A 721 -10.26 -31.17 5.90
N LEU A 722 -11.37 -30.86 6.57
CA LEU A 722 -11.35 -30.26 7.89
C LEU A 722 -10.80 -31.20 8.97
N ILE A 723 -11.18 -32.47 8.93
CA ILE A 723 -10.66 -33.50 9.88
C ILE A 723 -9.14 -33.65 9.75
N GLN A 724 -8.58 -33.50 8.56
CA GLN A 724 -7.15 -33.61 8.34
C GLN A 724 -6.33 -32.47 9.02
N LEU A 725 -6.97 -31.38 9.42
CA LEU A 725 -6.33 -30.35 10.23
C LEU A 725 -6.00 -30.81 11.66
N ILE A 726 -6.74 -31.84 12.17
CA ILE A 726 -6.72 -32.25 13.58
C ILE A 726 -6.45 -33.74 13.80
N ASN A 727 -6.14 -34.48 12.74
CA ASN A 727 -5.96 -35.94 12.84
C ASN A 727 -4.52 -36.41 12.65
N GLY A 728 -3.56 -35.50 12.58
CA GLY A 728 -2.15 -35.85 12.42
C GLY A 728 -1.66 -35.87 10.97
N THR A 729 -2.49 -35.57 9.97
CA THR A 729 -2.08 -35.56 8.55
C THR A 729 -1.01 -34.51 8.24
N PHE A 730 -1.18 -33.29 8.75
CA PHE A 730 -0.29 -32.16 8.46
C PHE A 730 0.56 -31.73 9.65
N SER A 731 0.38 -32.32 10.82
CA SER A 731 1.19 -32.09 12.02
C SER A 731 1.04 -33.27 12.97
N SER A 732 2.14 -33.74 13.56
CA SER A 732 2.11 -34.71 14.65
C SER A 732 1.41 -34.17 15.91
N ASP A 733 1.44 -32.83 16.10
CA ASP A 733 0.62 -32.14 17.10
C ASP A 733 -0.80 -31.93 16.54
N THR A 734 -1.75 -32.76 16.95
CA THR A 734 -3.15 -32.72 16.50
C THR A 734 -3.90 -31.48 16.99
N GLU A 735 -3.39 -30.78 17.98
CA GLU A 735 -4.00 -29.54 18.51
C GLU A 735 -3.48 -28.29 17.79
N LEU A 736 -2.42 -28.38 16.99
CA LEU A 736 -1.78 -27.23 16.35
C LEU A 736 -2.75 -26.37 15.53
N PHE A 737 -3.63 -27.02 14.76
CA PHE A 737 -4.61 -26.35 13.88
C PHE A 737 -6.05 -26.45 14.41
N ARG A 738 -6.23 -26.83 15.68
CA ARG A 738 -7.56 -26.94 16.32
C ARG A 738 -8.34 -25.62 16.26
N ASP A 739 -7.69 -24.52 16.48
CA ASP A 739 -8.34 -23.22 16.44
C ASP A 739 -8.89 -22.87 15.04
N LEU A 740 -8.17 -23.26 13.97
CA LEU A 740 -8.65 -23.07 12.59
C LEU A 740 -9.87 -23.96 12.33
N TYR A 741 -9.84 -25.23 12.76
CA TYR A 741 -10.99 -26.13 12.69
C TYR A 741 -12.19 -25.59 13.47
N ASP A 742 -11.98 -25.19 14.73
CA ASP A 742 -13.03 -24.67 15.59
C ASP A 742 -13.61 -23.34 15.05
N SER A 743 -12.79 -22.49 14.43
CA SER A 743 -13.24 -21.20 13.85
C SER A 743 -14.25 -21.36 12.71
N LEU A 744 -14.19 -22.52 12.00
CA LEU A 744 -15.10 -22.81 10.90
C LEU A 744 -16.43 -23.43 11.37
N LEU A 745 -16.46 -24.07 12.55
CA LEU A 745 -17.60 -24.87 12.98
C LEU A 745 -18.25 -24.41 14.28
N THR A 746 -17.56 -23.58 15.06
CA THR A 746 -18.01 -23.16 16.40
C THR A 746 -17.81 -21.66 16.60
N THR A 747 -18.41 -21.13 17.67
CA THR A 747 -18.25 -19.75 18.12
C THR A 747 -17.15 -19.60 19.19
N LYS A 748 -16.28 -20.57 19.39
CA LYS A 748 -15.22 -20.53 20.43
C LYS A 748 -14.12 -19.50 20.11
N VAL A 749 -13.85 -19.27 18.84
CA VAL A 749 -12.75 -18.40 18.38
C VAL A 749 -13.23 -17.02 17.97
N SER A 750 -14.46 -16.92 17.47
CA SER A 750 -15.09 -15.68 17.04
C SER A 750 -16.57 -15.63 17.41
N ASP A 751 -17.20 -14.47 17.28
CA ASP A 751 -18.63 -14.25 17.51
C ASP A 751 -19.55 -15.07 16.60
N ARG A 752 -19.00 -15.62 15.50
CA ARG A 752 -19.72 -16.40 14.51
C ARG A 752 -18.83 -17.49 13.92
N ALA A 753 -19.39 -18.72 13.78
CA ALA A 753 -18.72 -19.81 13.08
C ALA A 753 -18.57 -19.45 11.59
N ASP A 754 -17.43 -19.80 11.02
CA ASP A 754 -17.07 -19.51 9.63
C ASP A 754 -17.37 -18.05 9.24
N ARG A 755 -16.81 -17.13 10.00
CA ARG A 755 -17.04 -15.68 9.90
C ARG A 755 -16.93 -15.15 8.48
N TYR A 756 -16.04 -15.74 7.67
CA TYR A 756 -15.72 -15.28 6.32
C TYR A 756 -16.31 -16.19 5.23
N PHE A 757 -17.25 -17.05 5.55
CA PHE A 757 -18.04 -17.88 4.60
C PHE A 757 -17.18 -18.79 3.73
N ILE A 758 -16.10 -19.34 4.28
CA ILE A 758 -15.19 -20.25 3.58
C ILE A 758 -15.91 -21.51 3.10
N LEU A 759 -16.67 -22.18 4.00
CA LEU A 759 -17.40 -23.40 3.64
C LEU A 759 -18.55 -23.10 2.67
N GLY A 760 -19.20 -21.93 2.83
CA GLY A 760 -20.30 -21.52 1.95
C GLY A 760 -19.88 -21.31 0.50
N ASP A 761 -18.65 -20.81 0.28
CA ASP A 761 -18.09 -20.56 -1.05
C ASP A 761 -17.19 -21.70 -1.55
N PHE A 762 -16.92 -22.73 -0.75
CA PHE A 762 -15.93 -23.75 -1.09
C PHE A 762 -16.24 -24.46 -2.41
N ARG A 763 -17.46 -24.94 -2.61
CA ARG A 763 -17.84 -25.68 -3.83
C ARG A 763 -17.82 -24.78 -5.06
N SER A 764 -18.35 -23.58 -4.99
CA SER A 764 -18.29 -22.64 -6.10
C SER A 764 -16.85 -22.25 -6.47
N TYR A 765 -15.95 -22.17 -5.47
CA TYR A 765 -14.51 -21.96 -5.69
C TYR A 765 -13.87 -23.19 -6.37
N ALA A 766 -14.14 -24.40 -5.89
CA ALA A 766 -13.65 -25.62 -6.50
C ALA A 766 -14.11 -25.76 -7.96
N ASP A 767 -15.38 -25.43 -8.26
CA ASP A 767 -15.91 -25.42 -9.63
C ASP A 767 -15.23 -24.35 -10.51
N ALA A 768 -14.94 -23.15 -9.97
CA ALA A 768 -14.20 -22.13 -10.68
C ALA A 768 -12.76 -22.59 -10.99
N GLN A 769 -12.10 -23.23 -10.05
CA GLN A 769 -10.77 -23.82 -10.24
C GLN A 769 -10.75 -24.91 -11.30
N LYS A 770 -11.81 -25.72 -11.39
CA LYS A 770 -11.96 -26.70 -12.46
C LYS A 770 -12.12 -26.02 -13.84
N ARG A 771 -12.90 -24.95 -13.92
CA ARG A 771 -13.00 -24.16 -15.16
C ARG A 771 -11.66 -23.55 -15.59
N VAL A 772 -10.81 -23.14 -14.62
CA VAL A 772 -9.44 -22.68 -14.89
C VAL A 772 -8.63 -23.79 -15.56
N GLU A 773 -8.65 -25.03 -15.01
CA GLU A 773 -7.93 -26.16 -15.57
C GLU A 773 -8.40 -26.50 -16.99
N GLU A 774 -9.71 -26.55 -17.20
CA GLU A 774 -10.32 -26.81 -18.52
C GLU A 774 -9.94 -25.73 -19.55
N ALA A 775 -9.94 -24.47 -19.15
CA ALA A 775 -9.53 -23.39 -20.03
C ALA A 775 -8.02 -23.44 -20.33
N TYR A 776 -7.19 -23.81 -19.36
CA TYR A 776 -5.73 -23.90 -19.54
C TYR A 776 -5.34 -25.08 -20.46
N LYS A 777 -6.06 -26.19 -20.42
CA LYS A 777 -5.86 -27.31 -21.34
C LYS A 777 -6.05 -26.91 -22.82
N ASP A 778 -6.94 -25.94 -23.10
CA ASP A 778 -7.07 -25.30 -24.40
C ASP A 778 -6.12 -24.09 -24.50
N GLN A 779 -4.87 -24.35 -24.86
CA GLN A 779 -3.80 -23.36 -24.90
C GLN A 779 -4.09 -22.16 -25.80
N LYS A 780 -4.84 -22.33 -26.89
CA LYS A 780 -5.24 -21.21 -27.76
C LYS A 780 -6.25 -20.31 -27.07
N ARG A 781 -7.24 -20.90 -26.43
CA ARG A 781 -8.21 -20.17 -25.61
C ARG A 781 -7.52 -19.43 -24.47
N TRP A 782 -6.65 -20.11 -23.74
CA TRP A 782 -5.93 -19.54 -22.61
C TRP A 782 -5.06 -18.34 -23.04
N ALA A 783 -4.31 -18.50 -24.12
CA ALA A 783 -3.48 -17.41 -24.68
C ALA A 783 -4.32 -16.16 -24.99
N LYS A 784 -5.49 -16.34 -25.61
CA LYS A 784 -6.40 -15.24 -25.92
C LYS A 784 -6.94 -14.57 -24.62
N MET A 785 -7.34 -15.37 -23.64
CA MET A 785 -7.80 -14.84 -22.34
C MET A 785 -6.71 -14.02 -21.64
N ALA A 786 -5.51 -14.56 -21.55
CA ALA A 786 -4.35 -13.88 -20.94
C ALA A 786 -4.01 -12.57 -21.68
N PHE A 787 -3.96 -12.64 -23.00
CA PHE A 787 -3.69 -11.49 -23.86
C PHE A 787 -4.74 -10.37 -23.72
N LEU A 788 -6.03 -10.71 -23.70
CA LEU A 788 -7.11 -9.75 -23.52
C LEU A 788 -7.10 -9.09 -22.14
N ASN A 789 -6.67 -9.79 -21.10
CA ASN A 789 -6.46 -9.18 -19.79
C ASN A 789 -5.46 -8.03 -19.87
N THR A 790 -4.31 -8.22 -20.50
CA THR A 790 -3.35 -7.13 -20.74
C THR A 790 -3.94 -6.02 -21.60
N ALA A 791 -4.51 -6.36 -22.75
CA ALA A 791 -5.04 -5.38 -23.71
C ALA A 791 -6.17 -4.50 -23.14
N LYS A 792 -6.96 -5.02 -22.21
CA LYS A 792 -8.10 -4.33 -21.58
C LYS A 792 -7.79 -3.69 -20.22
N SER A 793 -6.54 -3.67 -19.78
CA SER A 793 -6.15 -3.15 -18.47
C SER A 793 -5.98 -1.62 -18.41
N GLY A 794 -6.19 -0.91 -19.51
CA GLY A 794 -5.93 0.54 -19.61
C GLY A 794 -6.63 1.42 -18.57
N LYS A 795 -7.85 1.07 -18.16
CA LYS A 795 -8.62 1.76 -17.11
C LYS A 795 -7.88 1.81 -15.77
N PHE A 796 -7.06 0.81 -15.47
CA PHE A 796 -6.46 0.62 -14.15
C PHE A 796 -5.10 1.29 -13.99
N SER A 797 -4.80 2.30 -14.81
CA SER A 797 -3.66 3.20 -14.59
C SER A 797 -3.92 4.17 -13.45
N SER A 798 -2.92 4.35 -12.57
CA SER A 798 -2.95 5.42 -11.57
C SER A 798 -2.92 6.83 -12.19
N ASP A 799 -2.47 6.97 -13.43
CA ASP A 799 -2.55 8.22 -14.17
C ASP A 799 -4.00 8.66 -14.36
N ARG A 800 -4.88 7.75 -14.78
CA ARG A 800 -6.33 8.00 -14.87
C ARG A 800 -6.90 8.38 -13.49
N THR A 801 -6.55 7.63 -12.45
CA THR A 801 -7.02 7.90 -11.10
C THR A 801 -6.64 9.32 -10.65
N ILE A 802 -5.38 9.71 -10.85
CA ILE A 802 -4.90 11.05 -10.48
C ILE A 802 -5.61 12.15 -11.28
N GLU A 803 -5.82 11.97 -12.58
CA GLU A 803 -6.57 12.97 -13.37
C GLU A 803 -8.02 13.13 -12.86
N GLU A 804 -8.65 12.05 -12.39
CA GLU A 804 -9.98 12.13 -11.76
C GLU A 804 -9.93 12.86 -10.41
N TYR A 805 -8.93 12.60 -9.55
CA TYR A 805 -8.73 13.37 -8.31
C TYR A 805 -8.49 14.84 -8.58
N VAL A 806 -7.67 15.16 -9.58
CA VAL A 806 -7.38 16.56 -9.95
C VAL A 806 -8.65 17.26 -10.44
N LYS A 807 -9.40 16.60 -11.32
CA LYS A 807 -10.62 17.18 -11.89
C LYS A 807 -11.71 17.45 -10.84
N ASP A 808 -11.94 16.48 -9.94
CA ASP A 808 -13.14 16.49 -9.08
C ASP A 808 -12.84 16.95 -7.65
N ILE A 809 -11.59 16.87 -7.17
CA ILE A 809 -11.24 17.11 -5.76
C ILE A 809 -10.14 18.18 -5.61
N TRP A 810 -8.97 17.97 -6.23
CA TRP A 810 -7.80 18.78 -5.94
C TRP A 810 -7.72 20.07 -6.75
N HIS A 811 -8.20 20.07 -7.98
CA HIS A 811 -8.15 21.20 -8.91
C HIS A 811 -6.72 21.78 -9.06
N LEU A 812 -5.77 20.88 -9.37
CA LEU A 812 -4.36 21.24 -9.54
C LEU A 812 -4.10 21.78 -10.96
N ASP A 813 -3.12 22.67 -11.08
CA ASP A 813 -2.60 23.17 -12.36
C ASP A 813 -1.36 22.38 -12.79
N LYS A 814 -1.26 22.08 -14.09
CA LYS A 814 -0.04 21.46 -14.64
C LYS A 814 1.10 22.48 -14.71
N VAL A 815 2.29 22.05 -14.33
CA VAL A 815 3.50 22.87 -14.32
C VAL A 815 4.38 22.52 -15.52
N ILE A 816 4.98 23.50 -16.15
CA ILE A 816 5.93 23.33 -17.26
C ILE A 816 7.34 23.46 -16.71
N VAL A 817 8.06 22.33 -16.60
CA VAL A 817 9.48 22.31 -16.22
C VAL A 817 10.36 22.29 -17.46
N ASP A 818 10.11 21.39 -18.41
CA ASP A 818 10.86 21.30 -19.66
C ASP A 818 10.24 22.18 -20.75
N LYS A 819 10.77 23.41 -20.87
CA LYS A 819 10.33 24.36 -21.91
C LYS A 819 10.62 23.91 -23.36
N SER A 820 11.48 22.89 -23.55
CA SER A 820 11.81 22.39 -24.89
C SER A 820 10.68 21.53 -25.50
N LYS A 821 9.80 20.98 -24.67
CA LYS A 821 8.67 20.12 -25.10
C LYS A 821 7.37 20.90 -25.38
N THR A 822 7.31 22.19 -25.07
CA THR A 822 6.13 23.05 -25.33
C THR A 822 5.99 23.55 -26.77
N ARG A 823 6.91 23.17 -27.67
CA ARG A 823 6.94 23.62 -29.07
C ARG A 823 6.47 22.55 -30.07
N LYS A 824 5.55 21.69 -29.68
CA LYS A 824 4.88 20.82 -30.65
C LYS A 824 3.36 20.93 -30.58
#